data_a3563fac8b02f7275f82371ac4ce6e5d
#
_entry.id   a3563fac8b02f7275f82371ac4ce6e5d
#
_cell.length_a   1.000
_cell.length_b   1.000
_cell.length_c   1.000
_cell.angle_alpha   90.00
_cell.angle_beta   90.00
_cell.angle_gamma   90.00
#
_symmetry.space_group_name_H-M   'P 1'
#
loop_
_entity.id
_entity.type
_entity.pdbx_description
1 polymer ?
#
loop_
_entity_poly.entity_id
_entity_poly.type
_entity_poly.pdbx_seq_one_letter_code
_entity_poly.pdbx_strand_id
1 'polypeptide(L)'
;MPVRAVATGFRATATLTGASITAATAVSATLAKTGVGTGMKVAIIPLRAGAKALSGELSRETLGRNCWRGERRAWIEVRGLRSGGDDELGRVVLNAIQAHPGVGSASLNYPLSRVVVAIDDPDTSLRELCRIVDDAEKAERHRHPDQAADQLAQSPGSLPGDGVLLAVRAVTVAATAAGLGLALGGRALRWPRFPLVIEAAVAAVDHQPLLRRLLEDRIGTEATATVLELAMAAAHTVTLSPAALSVDLTIQALKAAECRAGARAWRRHEPQLALHADEPADQPQSLWPRPARSTQPVQRSVARFALIQALSAVLVGAGTRDADMAATATLVATPKASRTTPEAFAAALGQGLADQHAVLPLRPESLRRLDRVDAIVIDPRVLCTDDLRVARIRGCGADELSTAWNRAQLVLTESGLRPGWHRVPGVSASGSDSAVEALFRPMHDRLASAVVAEAHRTGADLVSVDVDALGELRPVFDDIRPLDDGASGSLDEALARAVAELRQAGRTVAVLSSVGKQALSAADVALGVLPPPGAGAPPWYADVLLPDLGAAWRVLHAIPAARAARQRGNEISGGASALGALLMLPGVRGLGPGPVTTGAAAGLLSGYLLARKVVDAQAPRPAPAHEWHAMSVEQVRKALPSPDEQAPAKAPPSPYPARALAGGLHTAKRGAQITQAPLNALWQLTKAMRAELSDPLTPMLALGAMASAVLGSPVDAVMVGSVLTGNSILAASQRLRAESRLNRLLAQQIPPARKVLAGADDQPRYIEVRAEELRPGDIIEVRTHEVVPADARVIEEVDVEVDESALTGESLSVTKQVEPTPGVDLIERRCMLYAGTTVVSGTAVAVVTAVGPDTQERRAAELVSGDLSSVGLQH
;
A
#
# COMPACT_ATOMS: atom_id res chain seq x y z
N MET A 1 12.17 45.68 -15.27
CA MET A 1 13.49 45.32 -14.71
C MET A 1 13.52 44.15 -13.73
N PRO A 2 12.43 43.61 -13.13
CA PRO A 2 12.50 42.43 -12.28
C PRO A 2 12.67 41.09 -13.03
N VAL A 3 12.30 41.00 -14.32
CA VAL A 3 12.39 39.75 -15.10
C VAL A 3 13.85 39.40 -15.48
N ARG A 4 14.74 40.38 -15.58
CA ARG A 4 16.17 40.11 -15.87
C ARG A 4 16.96 39.58 -14.69
N ALA A 5 16.55 39.84 -13.46
CA ALA A 5 17.21 39.32 -12.25
C ALA A 5 16.92 37.84 -12.02
N VAL A 6 15.75 37.33 -12.47
CA VAL A 6 15.40 35.92 -12.42
C VAL A 6 16.18 35.15 -13.49
N ALA A 7 16.39 35.76 -14.68
CA ALA A 7 17.07 35.08 -15.80
C ALA A 7 18.59 34.92 -15.61
N THR A 8 19.24 35.82 -14.81
CA THR A 8 20.70 35.69 -14.55
C THR A 8 21.03 34.70 -13.43
N GLY A 9 20.08 34.34 -12.53
CA GLY A 9 20.25 33.26 -11.55
C GLY A 9 20.26 31.87 -12.20
N PHE A 10 19.73 31.73 -13.40
CA PHE A 10 19.52 30.43 -14.08
C PHE A 10 20.69 29.94 -14.96
N ARG A 11 21.73 30.73 -15.16
CA ARG A 11 22.87 30.35 -16.03
C ARG A 11 23.97 29.50 -15.37
N ALA A 12 23.83 29.15 -14.09
CA ALA A 12 24.88 28.44 -13.34
C ALA A 12 24.50 27.01 -12.92
N THR A 13 23.60 26.35 -13.63
CA THR A 13 23.06 25.06 -13.15
C THR A 13 23.05 23.99 -14.22
N ALA A 14 24.15 23.28 -14.35
CA ALA A 14 24.25 22.05 -15.13
C ALA A 14 24.39 20.77 -14.27
N THR A 15 24.12 20.81 -12.95
CA THR A 15 24.11 19.59 -12.10
C THR A 15 23.07 19.76 -10.99
N LEU A 16 21.91 19.18 -11.16
CA LEU A 16 20.65 19.65 -10.61
C LEU A 16 20.17 19.01 -9.28
N THR A 17 20.93 18.11 -8.70
CA THR A 17 20.69 17.66 -7.32
C THR A 17 21.44 18.49 -6.28
N GLY A 18 22.56 19.09 -6.62
CA GLY A 18 23.22 20.14 -5.82
C GLY A 18 22.56 21.52 -5.92
N ALA A 19 21.79 21.78 -6.99
CA ALA A 19 21.19 23.07 -7.29
C ALA A 19 19.96 23.40 -6.45
N SER A 20 19.24 22.42 -5.89
CA SER A 20 18.11 22.73 -5.00
C SER A 20 18.56 23.36 -3.69
N ILE A 21 19.73 22.99 -3.15
CA ILE A 21 20.29 23.62 -1.95
C ILE A 21 20.98 24.94 -2.32
N THR A 22 21.65 25.03 -3.47
CA THR A 22 22.24 26.29 -3.97
C THR A 22 21.18 27.26 -4.47
N ALA A 23 20.04 26.80 -5.03
CA ALA A 23 18.93 27.66 -5.39
C ALA A 23 18.22 28.24 -4.15
N ALA A 24 18.03 27.47 -3.09
CA ALA A 24 17.50 27.97 -1.82
C ALA A 24 18.44 29.01 -1.19
N THR A 25 19.76 28.80 -1.27
CA THR A 25 20.75 29.81 -0.79
C THR A 25 20.89 31.00 -1.74
N ALA A 26 20.73 30.84 -3.04
CA ALA A 26 20.77 31.91 -4.03
C ALA A 26 19.50 32.78 -3.99
N VAL A 27 18.32 32.19 -3.84
CA VAL A 27 17.05 32.93 -3.59
C VAL A 27 17.15 33.70 -2.28
N SER A 28 17.69 33.07 -1.22
CA SER A 28 17.93 33.74 0.06
C SER A 28 18.98 34.88 -0.05
N ALA A 29 20.02 34.73 -0.85
CA ALA A 29 21.04 35.74 -1.09
C ALA A 29 20.56 36.90 -1.98
N THR A 30 19.68 36.60 -2.95
CA THR A 30 19.09 37.62 -3.83
C THR A 30 18.04 38.45 -3.10
N LEU A 31 17.24 37.80 -2.26
CA LEU A 31 16.29 38.50 -1.37
C LEU A 31 17.02 39.32 -0.29
N ALA A 32 18.18 38.88 0.21
CA ALA A 32 19.01 39.64 1.15
C ALA A 32 19.65 40.90 0.51
N LYS A 33 19.90 40.89 -0.80
CA LYS A 33 20.45 42.08 -1.53
C LYS A 33 19.39 43.13 -1.85
N THR A 34 18.09 42.81 -1.71
CA THR A 34 16.99 43.75 -1.97
C THR A 34 16.57 44.60 -0.77
N GLY A 35 17.38 44.68 0.30
CA GLY A 35 17.25 45.72 1.33
C GLY A 35 16.13 45.50 2.34
N VAL A 36 15.56 44.31 2.46
CA VAL A 36 14.58 43.97 3.51
C VAL A 36 15.32 43.60 4.81
N GLY A 37 15.10 44.40 5.83
CA GLY A 37 15.88 44.54 7.03
C GLY A 37 16.21 43.32 7.89
N THR A 38 16.82 43.57 9.01
CA THR A 38 17.43 42.71 10.04
C THR A 38 16.71 41.41 10.39
N GLY A 39 15.37 41.31 10.19
CA GLY A 39 14.58 40.08 10.45
C GLY A 39 14.91 38.90 9.55
N MET A 40 15.36 39.17 8.31
CA MET A 40 15.71 38.12 7.36
C MET A 40 17.09 37.50 7.60
N LYS A 41 17.98 38.26 8.28
CA LYS A 41 19.30 37.70 8.70
C LYS A 41 19.15 36.64 9.79
N VAL A 42 18.14 36.73 10.63
CA VAL A 42 17.88 35.79 11.73
C VAL A 42 17.28 34.45 11.17
N ALA A 43 16.50 34.52 10.08
CA ALA A 43 15.93 33.31 9.44
C ALA A 43 16.96 32.52 8.64
N ILE A 44 18.05 33.12 8.23
CA ILE A 44 19.14 32.42 7.49
C ILE A 44 20.03 31.61 8.44
N ILE A 45 20.04 31.91 9.74
CA ILE A 45 20.88 31.24 10.73
C ILE A 45 20.49 29.76 10.93
N PRO A 46 19.22 29.36 11.13
CA PRO A 46 18.86 27.97 11.24
C PRO A 46 18.99 27.21 9.93
N LEU A 47 18.77 27.86 8.77
CA LEU A 47 19.04 27.29 7.44
C LEU A 47 20.53 27.01 7.23
N ARG A 48 21.41 27.93 7.68
CA ARG A 48 22.88 27.74 7.65
C ARG A 48 23.34 26.71 8.68
N ALA A 49 22.73 26.65 9.86
CA ALA A 49 23.06 25.69 10.89
C ALA A 49 22.59 24.28 10.48
N GLY A 50 21.38 24.16 9.91
CA GLY A 50 20.87 22.89 9.35
C GLY A 50 21.69 22.41 8.15
N ALA A 51 22.05 23.32 7.24
CA ALA A 51 22.94 23.03 6.12
C ALA A 51 24.37 22.65 6.59
N LYS A 52 24.84 23.23 7.66
CA LYS A 52 26.19 22.97 8.23
C LYS A 52 26.23 21.68 9.04
N ALA A 53 25.15 21.32 9.74
CA ALA A 53 25.01 20.02 10.41
C ALA A 53 24.88 18.85 9.40
N LEU A 54 24.22 19.10 8.27
CA LEU A 54 24.13 18.15 7.15
C LEU A 54 25.41 18.11 6.28
N SER A 55 26.20 19.18 6.28
CA SER A 55 27.41 19.31 5.45
C SER A 55 28.66 18.61 6.03
N GLY A 56 28.59 18.09 7.25
CA GLY A 56 29.70 17.30 7.84
C GLY A 56 29.98 16.02 7.04
N GLU A 57 28.95 15.38 6.48
CA GLU A 57 29.08 14.17 5.66
C GLU A 57 28.69 14.36 4.18
N LEU A 58 27.97 15.45 3.86
CA LEU A 58 27.45 15.75 2.52
C LEU A 58 28.27 16.85 1.85
N SER A 59 29.27 16.45 1.07
CA SER A 59 30.02 17.38 0.22
C SER A 59 29.24 17.76 -1.03
N ARG A 60 29.67 18.81 -1.75
CA ARG A 60 29.10 19.20 -3.05
C ARG A 60 29.07 18.04 -4.06
N GLU A 61 30.03 17.13 -4.00
CA GLU A 61 30.16 15.99 -4.91
C GLU A 61 29.17 14.86 -4.55
N THR A 62 28.90 14.65 -3.26
CA THR A 62 27.87 13.68 -2.81
C THR A 62 26.44 14.22 -2.95
N LEU A 63 26.23 15.53 -2.91
CA LEU A 63 24.93 16.15 -3.17
C LEU A 63 24.51 16.13 -4.65
N GLY A 64 25.46 15.85 -5.55
CA GLY A 64 25.19 15.73 -6.98
C GLY A 64 24.81 14.32 -7.46
N ARG A 65 24.86 13.30 -6.57
CA ARG A 65 24.69 11.89 -6.93
C ARG A 65 23.85 11.15 -5.91
N ASN A 66 22.95 10.34 -6.38
CA ASN A 66 22.15 9.47 -5.50
C ASN A 66 23.03 8.34 -4.95
N CYS A 67 23.19 8.27 -3.65
CA CYS A 67 24.01 7.26 -3.00
C CYS A 67 23.47 6.94 -1.59
N TRP A 68 23.69 5.71 -1.19
CA TRP A 68 23.42 5.23 0.15
C TRP A 68 24.67 4.56 0.72
N ARG A 69 24.91 4.73 2.02
CA ARG A 69 25.97 4.05 2.77
C ARG A 69 25.39 3.37 4.00
N GLY A 70 25.65 2.07 4.11
CA GLY A 70 25.52 1.28 5.33
C GLY A 70 26.86 1.15 6.06
N GLU A 71 26.94 0.23 7.01
CA GLU A 71 28.16 -0.02 7.80
C GLU A 71 29.29 -0.61 6.94
N ARG A 72 28.97 -1.56 6.08
CA ARG A 72 29.95 -2.31 5.27
C ARG A 72 29.66 -2.28 3.76
N ARG A 73 28.66 -1.55 3.32
CA ARG A 73 28.28 -1.48 1.90
C ARG A 73 27.87 -0.07 1.51
N ALA A 74 28.07 0.23 0.22
CA ALA A 74 27.58 1.44 -0.40
C ALA A 74 26.87 1.12 -1.72
N TRP A 75 25.77 1.80 -2.00
CA TRP A 75 25.03 1.77 -3.27
C TRP A 75 25.21 3.13 -3.92
N ILE A 76 25.85 3.20 -5.06
CA ILE A 76 26.21 4.47 -5.73
C ILE A 76 25.60 4.47 -7.13
N GLU A 77 24.90 5.53 -7.48
CA GLU A 77 24.31 5.73 -8.81
C GLU A 77 25.41 5.74 -9.88
N VAL A 78 25.18 5.04 -10.99
CA VAL A 78 26.00 5.10 -12.19
C VAL A 78 25.10 5.54 -13.35
N ARG A 79 25.40 6.70 -13.93
CA ARG A 79 24.63 7.32 -14.98
C ARG A 79 25.09 6.84 -16.34
N GLY A 80 24.19 6.30 -17.15
CA GLY A 80 24.50 5.84 -18.50
C GLY A 80 24.88 4.36 -18.59
N LEU A 81 24.59 3.55 -17.53
CA LEU A 81 24.66 2.09 -17.66
C LEU A 81 23.67 1.62 -18.73
N ARG A 82 24.14 0.77 -19.63
CA ARG A 82 23.34 0.25 -20.76
C ARG A 82 23.02 -1.21 -20.56
N SER A 83 21.78 -1.57 -20.86
CA SER A 83 21.38 -2.96 -21.02
C SER A 83 21.93 -3.52 -22.32
N GLY A 84 22.75 -4.54 -22.24
CA GLY A 84 23.34 -5.23 -23.40
C GLY A 84 24.83 -5.57 -23.18
N GLY A 85 25.30 -6.66 -23.77
CA GLY A 85 26.60 -7.29 -23.47
C GLY A 85 27.87 -6.45 -23.69
N ASP A 86 27.77 -5.21 -24.19
CA ASP A 86 28.91 -4.30 -24.46
C ASP A 86 28.85 -3.02 -23.61
N ASP A 87 28.59 -3.16 -22.30
CA ASP A 87 28.66 -2.01 -21.39
C ASP A 87 30.10 -1.72 -20.97
N GLU A 88 30.79 -0.90 -21.77
CA GLU A 88 32.16 -0.45 -21.50
C GLU A 88 32.19 0.41 -20.21
N LEU A 89 31.22 1.29 -20.01
CA LEU A 89 31.14 2.12 -18.81
C LEU A 89 31.03 1.28 -17.54
N GLY A 90 30.17 0.27 -17.53
CA GLY A 90 30.01 -0.62 -16.36
C GLY A 90 31.32 -1.31 -16.00
N ARG A 91 32.05 -1.82 -17.02
CA ARG A 91 33.38 -2.44 -16.80
C ARG A 91 34.41 -1.45 -16.29
N VAL A 92 34.45 -0.22 -16.83
CA VAL A 92 35.40 0.82 -16.38
C VAL A 92 35.11 1.23 -14.94
N VAL A 93 33.83 1.46 -14.59
CA VAL A 93 33.41 1.80 -13.21
C VAL A 93 33.77 0.68 -12.25
N LEU A 94 33.45 -0.57 -12.60
CA LEU A 94 33.72 -1.74 -11.74
C LEU A 94 35.22 -1.88 -11.46
N ASN A 95 36.06 -1.85 -12.52
CA ASN A 95 37.50 -1.94 -12.39
C ASN A 95 38.09 -0.78 -11.57
N ALA A 96 37.61 0.45 -11.78
CA ALA A 96 38.09 1.61 -11.02
C ALA A 96 37.74 1.54 -9.53
N ILE A 97 36.53 1.08 -9.20
CA ILE A 97 36.10 0.88 -7.80
C ILE A 97 36.87 -0.27 -7.14
N GLN A 98 37.02 -1.40 -7.84
CA GLN A 98 37.76 -2.56 -7.31
C GLN A 98 39.27 -2.30 -7.12
N ALA A 99 39.83 -1.35 -7.84
CA ALA A 99 41.23 -0.94 -7.65
C ALA A 99 41.46 -0.13 -6.35
N HIS A 100 40.40 0.32 -5.67
CA HIS A 100 40.53 1.06 -4.42
C HIS A 100 40.86 0.12 -3.24
N PRO A 101 41.88 0.40 -2.44
CA PRO A 101 42.38 -0.53 -1.41
C PRO A 101 41.41 -0.82 -0.26
N GLY A 102 40.44 0.07 -0.04
CA GLY A 102 39.37 -0.10 0.98
C GLY A 102 38.13 -0.85 0.50
N VAL A 103 38.14 -1.38 -0.74
CA VAL A 103 37.00 -2.09 -1.34
C VAL A 103 37.30 -3.58 -1.42
N GLY A 104 36.48 -4.39 -0.81
CA GLY A 104 36.56 -5.85 -0.85
C GLY A 104 36.01 -6.46 -2.12
N SER A 105 34.83 -6.00 -2.53
CA SER A 105 34.19 -6.41 -3.78
C SER A 105 33.26 -5.35 -4.30
N ALA A 106 32.98 -5.36 -5.61
CA ALA A 106 31.99 -4.51 -6.22
C ALA A 106 31.21 -5.29 -7.27
N SER A 107 29.92 -5.00 -7.40
CA SER A 107 29.00 -5.58 -8.40
C SER A 107 28.10 -4.51 -9.01
N LEU A 108 27.52 -4.79 -10.16
CA LEU A 108 26.63 -3.86 -10.87
C LEU A 108 25.20 -4.37 -10.82
N ASN A 109 24.29 -3.52 -10.39
CA ASN A 109 22.87 -3.72 -10.49
C ASN A 109 22.31 -2.84 -11.61
N TYR A 110 22.11 -3.42 -12.78
CA TYR A 110 21.63 -2.70 -13.96
C TYR A 110 20.19 -2.19 -13.83
N PRO A 111 19.23 -2.96 -13.29
CA PRO A 111 17.85 -2.49 -13.12
C PRO A 111 17.73 -1.22 -12.27
N LEU A 112 18.57 -1.07 -11.25
CA LEU A 112 18.61 0.11 -10.38
C LEU A 112 19.66 1.13 -10.80
N SER A 113 20.48 0.83 -11.81
CA SER A 113 21.63 1.65 -12.26
C SER A 113 22.55 2.03 -11.11
N ARG A 114 22.98 1.02 -10.34
CA ARG A 114 23.84 1.19 -9.16
C ARG A 114 25.07 0.29 -9.23
N VAL A 115 26.19 0.80 -8.76
CA VAL A 115 27.31 -0.04 -8.32
C VAL A 115 27.15 -0.27 -6.82
N VAL A 116 27.25 -1.54 -6.44
CA VAL A 116 27.18 -2.00 -5.05
C VAL A 116 28.58 -2.37 -4.60
N VAL A 117 29.06 -1.70 -3.58
CA VAL A 117 30.45 -1.78 -3.11
C VAL A 117 30.46 -2.37 -1.71
N ALA A 118 31.17 -3.47 -1.51
CA ALA A 118 31.50 -3.97 -0.19
C ALA A 118 32.75 -3.24 0.33
N ILE A 119 32.63 -2.67 1.52
CA ILE A 119 33.67 -1.83 2.12
C ILE A 119 34.38 -2.65 3.23
N ASP A 120 35.65 -2.90 3.07
CA ASP A 120 36.44 -3.61 4.06
C ASP A 120 37.07 -2.65 5.07
N ASP A 121 37.51 -1.48 4.62
CA ASP A 121 38.04 -0.42 5.47
C ASP A 121 36.97 0.61 5.85
N PRO A 122 36.57 0.71 7.15
CA PRO A 122 35.57 1.64 7.62
C PRO A 122 35.87 3.13 7.30
N ASP A 123 37.16 3.46 7.17
CA ASP A 123 37.60 4.83 6.91
C ASP A 123 37.45 5.23 5.43
N THR A 124 37.12 4.28 4.55
CA THR A 124 36.86 4.56 3.13
C THR A 124 35.73 5.56 2.97
N SER A 125 36.04 6.72 2.38
CA SER A 125 35.08 7.81 2.22
C SER A 125 34.10 7.55 1.07
N LEU A 126 32.79 7.70 1.34
CA LEU A 126 31.76 7.65 0.28
C LEU A 126 32.03 8.71 -0.82
N ARG A 127 32.62 9.88 -0.43
CA ARG A 127 33.00 10.94 -1.37
C ARG A 127 34.05 10.46 -2.37
N GLU A 128 34.99 9.68 -1.89
CA GLU A 128 36.06 9.15 -2.74
C GLU A 128 35.54 8.15 -3.76
N LEU A 129 34.68 7.24 -3.32
CA LEU A 129 34.00 6.28 -4.22
C LEU A 129 33.10 7.03 -5.25
N CYS A 130 32.34 8.03 -4.83
CA CYS A 130 31.55 8.85 -5.77
C CYS A 130 32.43 9.58 -6.79
N ARG A 131 33.61 10.10 -6.37
CA ARG A 131 34.53 10.75 -7.28
C ARG A 131 35.10 9.79 -8.31
N ILE A 132 35.46 8.55 -7.91
CA ILE A 132 35.91 7.51 -8.84
C ILE A 132 34.88 7.23 -9.93
N VAL A 133 33.60 7.12 -9.52
CA VAL A 133 32.48 6.93 -10.46
C VAL A 133 32.32 8.15 -11.38
N ASP A 134 32.40 9.37 -10.83
CA ASP A 134 32.32 10.60 -11.61
C ASP A 134 33.43 10.72 -12.66
N ASP A 135 34.64 10.36 -12.30
CA ASP A 135 35.79 10.42 -13.18
C ASP A 135 35.70 9.36 -14.27
N ALA A 136 35.24 8.15 -13.96
CA ALA A 136 34.97 7.10 -14.93
C ALA A 136 33.88 7.53 -15.94
N GLU A 137 32.76 8.08 -15.47
CA GLU A 137 31.70 8.61 -16.33
C GLU A 137 32.17 9.79 -17.21
N LYS A 138 33.02 10.67 -16.69
CA LYS A 138 33.58 11.77 -17.47
C LYS A 138 34.51 11.27 -18.57
N ALA A 139 35.36 10.30 -18.26
CA ALA A 139 36.25 9.69 -19.22
C ALA A 139 35.47 9.06 -20.39
N GLU A 140 34.38 8.37 -20.09
CA GLU A 140 33.52 7.74 -21.10
C GLU A 140 32.77 8.77 -21.95
N ARG A 141 32.22 9.84 -21.32
CA ARG A 141 31.57 10.95 -22.02
C ARG A 141 32.50 11.68 -22.99
N HIS A 142 33.79 11.77 -22.70
CA HIS A 142 34.78 12.35 -23.60
C HIS A 142 35.05 11.47 -24.82
N ARG A 143 34.89 10.13 -24.66
CA ARG A 143 35.05 9.19 -25.78
C ARG A 143 33.84 9.17 -26.71
N HIS A 144 32.61 9.38 -26.17
CA HIS A 144 31.37 9.30 -26.92
C HIS A 144 30.46 10.51 -26.68
N PRO A 145 30.83 11.71 -27.21
CA PRO A 145 30.12 12.97 -26.94
C PRO A 145 28.68 13.02 -27.48
N ASP A 146 28.38 12.34 -28.58
CA ASP A 146 27.06 12.37 -29.25
C ASP A 146 25.98 11.60 -28.45
N GLN A 147 26.40 10.68 -27.58
CA GLN A 147 25.48 9.86 -26.75
C GLN A 147 25.22 10.47 -25.33
N ALA A 148 26.02 11.49 -24.99
CA ALA A 148 25.96 12.08 -23.65
C ALA A 148 24.65 12.88 -23.36
N ALA A 149 24.02 13.41 -24.39
CA ALA A 149 22.79 14.20 -24.27
C ALA A 149 21.59 13.30 -23.90
N ASP A 150 21.47 12.14 -24.54
CA ASP A 150 20.38 11.17 -24.27
C ASP A 150 20.57 10.46 -22.93
N GLN A 151 21.82 10.28 -22.47
CA GLN A 151 22.14 9.62 -21.22
C GLN A 151 21.78 10.46 -19.98
N LEU A 152 21.87 11.79 -20.08
CA LEU A 152 21.45 12.71 -19.02
C LEU A 152 19.93 12.77 -18.86
N ALA A 153 19.18 12.50 -19.91
CA ALA A 153 17.72 12.44 -19.88
C ALA A 153 17.19 11.15 -19.20
N GLN A 154 18.04 10.14 -19.04
CA GLN A 154 17.69 8.83 -18.49
C GLN A 154 18.27 8.61 -17.08
N SER A 155 18.34 9.65 -16.26
CA SER A 155 18.78 9.48 -14.86
C SER A 155 17.86 8.51 -14.13
N PRO A 156 18.40 7.45 -13.52
CA PRO A 156 17.63 6.54 -12.69
C PRO A 156 17.06 7.31 -11.51
N GLY A 157 15.84 6.97 -11.10
CA GLY A 157 15.17 7.61 -9.98
C GLY A 157 15.92 7.44 -8.66
N SER A 158 15.65 8.30 -7.69
CA SER A 158 16.20 8.18 -6.34
C SER A 158 15.63 6.94 -5.62
N LEU A 159 16.49 6.19 -4.91
CA LEU A 159 16.07 5.10 -4.05
C LEU A 159 15.66 5.63 -2.65
N PRO A 160 14.79 4.92 -1.93
CA PRO A 160 14.32 5.36 -0.61
C PRO A 160 15.44 5.57 0.42
N GLY A 161 16.57 4.90 0.23
CA GLY A 161 17.76 5.01 1.10
C GLY A 161 18.66 6.20 0.78
N ASP A 162 18.49 6.87 -0.35
CA ASP A 162 19.44 7.90 -0.79
C ASP A 162 19.48 9.10 0.15
N GLY A 163 20.67 9.45 0.61
CA GLY A 163 20.89 10.55 1.57
C GLY A 163 20.47 11.92 1.04
N VAL A 164 20.60 12.13 -0.28
CA VAL A 164 20.22 13.38 -0.96
C VAL A 164 18.72 13.63 -0.85
N LEU A 165 17.89 12.61 -1.06
CA LEU A 165 16.43 12.72 -0.96
C LEU A 165 16.00 13.12 0.44
N LEU A 166 16.59 12.48 1.47
CA LEU A 166 16.33 12.83 2.89
C LEU A 166 16.74 14.26 3.21
N ALA A 167 17.89 14.70 2.70
CA ALA A 167 18.40 16.06 2.91
C ALA A 167 17.50 17.11 2.26
N VAL A 168 17.07 16.89 1.02
CA VAL A 168 16.15 17.78 0.31
C VAL A 168 14.83 17.92 1.08
N ARG A 169 14.25 16.81 1.54
CA ARG A 169 13.01 16.84 2.34
C ARG A 169 13.18 17.54 3.68
N ALA A 170 14.30 17.34 4.36
CA ALA A 170 14.60 18.04 5.61
C ALA A 170 14.72 19.56 5.40
N VAL A 171 15.39 19.99 4.32
CA VAL A 171 15.54 21.42 3.98
C VAL A 171 14.19 22.05 3.62
N THR A 172 13.34 21.37 2.85
CA THR A 172 12.00 21.90 2.51
C THR A 172 11.13 22.07 3.74
N VAL A 173 11.11 21.09 4.65
CA VAL A 173 10.39 21.21 5.92
C VAL A 173 10.94 22.36 6.77
N ALA A 174 12.26 22.46 6.92
CA ALA A 174 12.89 23.52 7.70
C ALA A 174 12.62 24.92 7.11
N ALA A 175 12.70 25.06 5.78
CA ALA A 175 12.41 26.32 5.09
C ALA A 175 10.96 26.75 5.27
N THR A 176 10.01 25.82 5.13
CA THR A 176 8.58 26.10 5.31
C THR A 176 8.25 26.44 6.77
N ALA A 177 8.86 25.73 7.73
CA ALA A 177 8.69 26.03 9.16
C ALA A 177 9.25 27.39 9.54
N ALA A 178 10.42 27.76 9.01
CA ALA A 178 11.00 29.10 9.20
C ALA A 178 10.11 30.19 8.58
N GLY A 179 9.56 29.91 7.37
CA GLY A 179 8.60 30.79 6.71
C GLY A 179 7.34 31.00 7.54
N LEU A 180 6.80 29.96 8.15
CA LEU A 180 5.66 30.05 9.06
C LEU A 180 5.96 30.90 10.29
N GLY A 181 7.12 30.68 10.92
CA GLY A 181 7.57 31.51 12.06
C GLY A 181 7.68 33.00 11.70
N LEU A 182 8.25 33.31 10.52
CA LEU A 182 8.36 34.67 10.01
C LEU A 182 6.99 35.29 9.68
N ALA A 183 6.09 34.54 9.08
CA ALA A 183 4.74 35.02 8.76
C ALA A 183 3.92 35.30 10.02
N LEU A 184 4.02 34.48 11.06
CA LEU A 184 3.39 34.71 12.35
C LEU A 184 4.01 35.93 13.07
N GLY A 185 5.33 36.02 13.13
CA GLY A 185 6.04 37.18 13.71
C GLY A 185 5.75 38.46 12.96
N GLY A 186 5.78 38.44 11.62
CA GLY A 186 5.44 39.59 10.79
C GLY A 186 4.01 40.06 10.97
N ARG A 187 3.05 39.16 11.14
CA ARG A 187 1.67 39.53 11.50
C ARG A 187 1.56 40.18 12.87
N ALA A 188 2.22 39.58 13.88
CA ALA A 188 2.24 40.15 15.23
C ALA A 188 2.89 41.54 15.28
N LEU A 189 3.93 41.77 14.51
CA LEU A 189 4.67 43.04 14.39
C LEU A 189 4.05 43.99 13.35
N ARG A 190 2.93 43.60 12.71
CA ARG A 190 2.21 44.38 11.68
C ARG A 190 3.12 44.81 10.52
N TRP A 191 3.97 43.92 10.05
CA TRP A 191 4.80 44.15 8.86
C TRP A 191 3.94 44.42 7.63
N PRO A 192 4.42 45.22 6.65
CA PRO A 192 3.73 45.41 5.39
C PRO A 192 3.66 44.07 4.64
N ARG A 193 2.49 43.82 4.07
CA ARG A 193 2.25 42.60 3.26
C ARG A 193 2.60 42.88 1.81
N PHE A 194 3.26 41.94 1.17
CA PHE A 194 3.45 42.03 -0.27
C PHE A 194 2.14 41.69 -1.01
N PRO A 195 1.96 42.20 -2.25
CA PRO A 195 0.78 41.94 -3.06
C PRO A 195 0.59 40.46 -3.33
N LEU A 196 -0.68 40.02 -3.39
CA LEU A 196 -1.05 38.61 -3.69
C LEU A 196 -0.65 38.17 -5.11
N VAL A 197 -0.31 39.11 -6.00
CA VAL A 197 0.21 38.86 -7.35
C VAL A 197 1.41 37.92 -7.34
N ILE A 198 2.27 37.96 -6.31
CA ILE A 198 3.45 37.08 -6.20
C ILE A 198 2.99 35.61 -5.99
N GLU A 199 2.04 35.42 -5.08
CA GLU A 199 1.47 34.09 -4.81
C GLU A 199 0.72 33.54 -6.04
N ALA A 200 -0.09 34.41 -6.67
CA ALA A 200 -0.84 34.04 -7.87
C ALA A 200 0.08 33.70 -9.05
N ALA A 201 1.21 34.38 -9.21
CA ALA A 201 2.18 34.09 -10.26
C ALA A 201 2.85 32.71 -10.08
N VAL A 202 3.25 32.36 -8.85
CA VAL A 202 3.82 31.04 -8.55
C VAL A 202 2.75 29.95 -8.74
N ALA A 203 1.51 30.20 -8.25
CA ALA A 203 0.39 29.28 -8.44
C ALA A 203 0.07 29.06 -9.93
N ALA A 204 0.10 30.11 -10.75
CA ALA A 204 -0.09 30.01 -12.19
C ALA A 204 0.97 29.13 -12.87
N VAL A 205 2.25 29.29 -12.50
CA VAL A 205 3.33 28.46 -13.05
C VAL A 205 3.14 26.99 -12.62
N ASP A 206 2.76 26.72 -11.38
CA ASP A 206 2.58 25.36 -10.87
C ASP A 206 1.37 24.64 -11.48
N HIS A 207 0.28 25.37 -11.78
CA HIS A 207 -0.97 24.78 -12.26
C HIS A 207 -1.17 24.85 -13.79
N GLN A 208 -0.39 25.69 -14.51
CA GLN A 208 -0.46 25.77 -15.97
C GLN A 208 0.43 24.70 -16.60
N PRO A 209 -0.14 23.71 -17.34
CA PRO A 209 0.61 22.57 -17.85
C PRO A 209 1.77 22.97 -18.79
N LEU A 210 1.59 24.04 -19.57
CA LEU A 210 2.62 24.52 -20.50
C LEU A 210 3.83 25.08 -19.76
N LEU A 211 3.60 25.94 -18.74
CA LEU A 211 4.67 26.57 -17.99
C LEU A 211 5.43 25.54 -17.14
N ARG A 212 4.70 24.61 -16.57
CA ARG A 212 5.27 23.53 -15.78
C ARG A 212 6.14 22.61 -16.64
N ARG A 213 5.67 22.18 -17.82
CA ARG A 213 6.46 21.36 -18.76
C ARG A 213 7.73 22.04 -19.20
N LEU A 214 7.69 23.35 -19.50
CA LEU A 214 8.90 24.11 -19.84
C LEU A 214 9.96 24.11 -18.73
N LEU A 215 9.53 24.03 -17.46
CA LEU A 215 10.46 23.86 -16.35
C LEU A 215 10.93 22.42 -16.23
N GLU A 216 10.02 21.47 -16.32
CA GLU A 216 10.33 20.03 -16.25
C GLU A 216 11.32 19.59 -17.35
N ASP A 217 11.18 20.10 -18.56
CA ASP A 217 12.09 19.84 -19.68
C ASP A 217 13.51 20.40 -19.43
N ARG A 218 13.64 21.44 -18.59
CA ARG A 218 14.93 22.09 -18.32
C ARG A 218 15.63 21.57 -17.06
N ILE A 219 14.88 21.24 -16.05
CA ILE A 219 15.42 20.92 -14.72
C ILE A 219 14.97 19.57 -14.18
N GLY A 220 14.15 18.83 -14.92
CA GLY A 220 13.60 17.56 -14.51
C GLY A 220 12.36 17.69 -13.60
N THR A 221 11.57 16.63 -13.50
CA THR A 221 10.27 16.63 -12.81
C THR A 221 10.40 16.79 -11.30
N GLU A 222 11.33 16.10 -10.64
CA GLU A 222 11.55 16.17 -9.19
C GLU A 222 12.10 17.52 -8.73
N ALA A 223 13.08 18.04 -9.47
CA ALA A 223 13.67 19.34 -9.17
C ALA A 223 12.64 20.47 -9.38
N THR A 224 11.82 20.41 -10.44
CA THR A 224 10.73 21.36 -10.69
C THR A 224 9.73 21.36 -9.53
N ALA A 225 9.31 20.20 -9.06
CA ALA A 225 8.39 20.09 -7.94
C ALA A 225 8.98 20.75 -6.68
N THR A 226 10.23 20.46 -6.35
CA THR A 226 10.91 21.01 -5.17
C THR A 226 11.09 22.54 -5.26
N VAL A 227 11.46 23.06 -6.44
CA VAL A 227 11.62 24.50 -6.69
C VAL A 227 10.29 25.22 -6.55
N LEU A 228 9.21 24.68 -7.11
CA LEU A 228 7.87 25.27 -7.01
C LEU A 228 7.33 25.23 -5.57
N GLU A 229 7.57 24.16 -4.82
CA GLU A 229 7.23 24.06 -3.40
C GLU A 229 7.94 25.11 -2.55
N LEU A 230 9.23 25.30 -2.76
CA LEU A 230 10.01 26.34 -2.08
C LEU A 230 9.60 27.76 -2.50
N ALA A 231 9.34 27.97 -3.77
CA ALA A 231 8.87 29.25 -4.29
C ALA A 231 7.50 29.61 -3.71
N MET A 232 6.59 28.63 -3.58
CA MET A 232 5.29 28.85 -2.96
C MET A 232 5.40 29.15 -1.46
N ALA A 233 6.25 28.42 -0.73
CA ALA A 233 6.51 28.69 0.68
C ALA A 233 7.11 30.10 0.88
N ALA A 234 8.01 30.53 0.00
CA ALA A 234 8.54 31.89 0.01
C ALA A 234 7.46 32.93 -0.30
N ALA A 235 6.60 32.71 -1.28
CA ALA A 235 5.48 33.58 -1.61
C ALA A 235 4.51 33.72 -0.42
N HIS A 236 4.10 32.61 0.20
CA HIS A 236 3.25 32.63 1.39
C HIS A 236 3.92 33.33 2.60
N THR A 237 5.24 33.26 2.70
CA THR A 237 5.99 33.97 3.76
C THR A 237 5.93 35.50 3.59
N VAL A 238 6.19 36.02 2.38
CA VAL A 238 6.18 37.46 2.12
C VAL A 238 4.78 38.05 2.08
N THR A 239 3.76 37.27 1.69
CA THR A 239 2.35 37.65 1.76
C THR A 239 1.77 37.55 3.17
N LEU A 240 2.55 37.06 4.14
CA LEU A 240 2.15 36.79 5.52
C LEU A 240 0.91 35.92 5.64
N SER A 241 0.91 34.78 4.94
CA SER A 241 -0.18 33.80 4.86
C SER A 241 0.09 32.56 5.75
N PRO A 242 0.02 32.63 7.10
CA PRO A 242 0.40 31.53 7.99
C PRO A 242 -0.52 30.31 7.85
N ALA A 243 -1.79 30.49 7.50
CA ALA A 243 -2.71 29.36 7.25
C ALA A 243 -2.27 28.54 6.04
N ALA A 244 -1.85 29.17 4.95
CA ALA A 244 -1.32 28.47 3.78
C ALA A 244 0.00 27.77 4.11
N LEU A 245 0.91 28.43 4.82
CA LEU A 245 2.18 27.84 5.27
C LEU A 245 1.99 26.66 6.21
N SER A 246 0.95 26.65 7.05
CA SER A 246 0.68 25.49 7.91
C SER A 246 0.20 24.27 7.10
N VAL A 247 -0.58 24.47 6.03
CA VAL A 247 -0.95 23.42 5.10
C VAL A 247 0.28 22.89 4.35
N ASP A 248 1.11 23.81 3.82
CA ASP A 248 2.35 23.43 3.13
C ASP A 248 3.32 22.69 4.06
N LEU A 249 3.49 23.15 5.28
CA LEU A 249 4.33 22.48 6.28
C LEU A 249 3.83 21.05 6.59
N THR A 250 2.52 20.90 6.71
CA THR A 250 1.94 19.59 7.02
C THR A 250 2.16 18.59 5.88
N ILE A 251 1.95 19.01 4.62
CA ILE A 251 2.20 18.10 3.49
C ILE A 251 3.70 17.80 3.33
N GLN A 252 4.59 18.77 3.55
CA GLN A 252 6.03 18.53 3.53
C GLN A 252 6.47 17.60 4.66
N ALA A 253 5.89 17.72 5.84
CA ALA A 253 6.14 16.81 6.96
C ALA A 253 5.69 15.37 6.65
N LEU A 254 4.53 15.19 5.99
CA LEU A 254 4.07 13.87 5.54
C LEU A 254 5.01 13.26 4.51
N LYS A 255 5.46 14.04 3.51
CA LYS A 255 6.44 13.58 2.52
C LYS A 255 7.78 13.21 3.15
N ALA A 256 8.23 14.00 4.14
CA ALA A 256 9.45 13.69 4.88
C ALA A 256 9.30 12.43 5.75
N ALA A 257 8.11 12.19 6.32
CA ALA A 257 7.80 10.98 7.07
C ALA A 257 7.77 9.74 6.16
N GLU A 258 7.15 9.84 4.97
CA GLU A 258 7.18 8.81 3.93
C GLU A 258 8.62 8.45 3.55
N CYS A 259 9.44 9.46 3.24
CA CYS A 259 10.84 9.27 2.87
C CYS A 259 11.65 8.59 3.99
N ARG A 260 11.46 8.99 5.25
CA ARG A 260 12.10 8.35 6.41
C ARG A 260 11.64 6.91 6.61
N ALA A 261 10.36 6.63 6.39
CA ALA A 261 9.82 5.27 6.47
C ALA A 261 10.42 4.39 5.37
N GLY A 262 10.50 4.88 4.14
CA GLY A 262 11.16 4.21 3.03
C GLY A 262 12.64 3.93 3.33
N ALA A 263 13.36 4.89 3.90
CA ALA A 263 14.77 4.69 4.29
C ALA A 263 14.94 3.64 5.40
N ARG A 264 13.98 3.54 6.35
CA ARG A 264 13.98 2.46 7.34
C ARG A 264 13.67 1.10 6.71
N ALA A 265 12.72 1.05 5.79
CA ALA A 265 12.40 -0.15 5.05
C ALA A 265 13.60 -0.60 4.21
N TRP A 266 14.27 0.32 3.51
CA TRP A 266 15.50 0.03 2.77
C TRP A 266 16.56 -0.62 3.67
N ARG A 267 16.86 -0.03 4.83
CA ARG A 267 17.85 -0.60 5.77
C ARG A 267 17.49 -2.01 6.26
N ARG A 268 16.20 -2.33 6.39
CA ARG A 268 15.72 -3.66 6.77
C ARG A 268 15.96 -4.69 5.68
N HIS A 269 15.66 -4.33 4.43
CA HIS A 269 15.71 -5.25 3.31
C HIS A 269 17.07 -5.30 2.62
N GLU A 270 17.89 -4.25 2.76
CA GLU A 270 19.18 -4.14 2.09
C GLU A 270 20.11 -5.35 2.31
N PRO A 271 20.25 -5.92 3.50
CA PRO A 271 21.11 -7.10 3.68
C PRO A 271 20.71 -8.30 2.83
N GLN A 272 19.40 -8.51 2.61
CA GLN A 272 18.86 -9.56 1.76
C GLN A 272 19.03 -9.20 0.28
N LEU A 273 18.72 -7.96 -0.08
CA LEU A 273 18.84 -7.46 -1.45
C LEU A 273 20.30 -7.51 -1.94
N ALA A 274 21.24 -7.20 -1.08
CA ALA A 274 22.67 -7.20 -1.40
C ALA A 274 23.24 -8.59 -1.73
N LEU A 275 22.60 -9.68 -1.29
CA LEU A 275 22.99 -11.04 -1.66
C LEU A 275 22.81 -11.30 -3.17
N HIS A 276 21.90 -10.58 -3.80
CA HIS A 276 21.57 -10.66 -5.22
C HIS A 276 21.85 -9.33 -5.93
N ALA A 277 22.87 -8.59 -5.48
CA ALA A 277 23.20 -7.27 -6.03
C ALA A 277 23.69 -7.33 -7.47
N ASP A 278 24.37 -8.42 -7.82
CA ASP A 278 24.87 -8.65 -9.18
C ASP A 278 23.71 -9.13 -10.09
N GLU A 279 23.06 -8.19 -10.75
CA GLU A 279 21.96 -8.48 -11.66
C GLU A 279 22.34 -8.00 -13.07
N PRO A 280 22.49 -8.92 -14.04
CA PRO A 280 22.89 -8.60 -15.39
C PRO A 280 21.85 -7.77 -16.14
N ALA A 281 22.30 -7.15 -17.22
CA ALA A 281 21.45 -6.32 -18.09
C ALA A 281 20.67 -7.16 -19.12
N ASP A 282 19.91 -8.16 -18.67
CA ASP A 282 19.20 -9.08 -19.58
C ASP A 282 18.03 -8.41 -20.34
N GLN A 283 17.59 -7.23 -19.89
CA GLN A 283 16.43 -6.54 -20.41
C GLN A 283 16.70 -5.05 -20.59
N PRO A 284 16.08 -4.38 -21.58
CA PRO A 284 16.17 -2.94 -21.71
C PRO A 284 15.68 -2.27 -20.42
N GLN A 285 16.46 -1.32 -19.91
CA GLN A 285 16.09 -0.54 -18.75
C GLN A 285 14.72 0.13 -19.01
N SER A 286 13.77 -0.09 -18.16
CA SER A 286 12.53 0.67 -18.23
C SER A 286 12.85 2.13 -17.96
N LEU A 287 12.48 3.01 -18.92
CA LEU A 287 12.57 4.46 -18.75
C LEU A 287 11.84 4.85 -17.46
N TRP A 288 12.53 5.48 -16.54
CA TRP A 288 11.94 6.04 -15.35
C TRP A 288 12.17 7.56 -15.29
N PRO A 289 11.21 8.37 -14.92
CA PRO A 289 9.83 7.98 -14.62
C PRO A 289 9.10 7.44 -15.83
N ARG A 290 8.42 6.31 -15.68
CA ARG A 290 7.61 5.74 -16.77
C ARG A 290 6.62 6.78 -17.25
N PRO A 291 6.53 7.07 -18.56
CA PRO A 291 5.61 8.06 -19.06
C PRO A 291 4.20 7.68 -18.64
N ALA A 292 3.61 8.48 -17.75
CA ALA A 292 2.22 8.29 -17.40
C ALA A 292 1.40 8.55 -18.64
N ARG A 293 0.76 7.53 -19.20
CA ARG A 293 -0.28 7.75 -20.19
C ARG A 293 -1.39 8.51 -19.50
N SER A 294 -1.57 9.75 -19.92
CA SER A 294 -2.66 10.56 -19.45
C SER A 294 -3.93 9.96 -20.02
N THR A 295 -4.75 9.34 -19.19
CA THR A 295 -6.12 9.04 -19.55
C THR A 295 -6.79 10.34 -20.00
N GLN A 296 -7.39 10.36 -21.17
CA GLN A 296 -8.02 11.56 -21.76
C GLN A 296 -8.92 12.36 -20.79
N PRO A 297 -9.69 11.73 -19.86
CA PRO A 297 -10.51 12.46 -18.88
C PRO A 297 -9.70 13.32 -17.92
N VAL A 298 -8.50 12.89 -17.53
CA VAL A 298 -7.64 13.63 -16.58
C VAL A 298 -7.03 14.86 -17.24
N GLN A 299 -6.57 14.73 -18.48
CA GLN A 299 -6.06 15.89 -19.23
C GLN A 299 -7.17 16.92 -19.45
N ARG A 300 -8.42 16.48 -19.74
CA ARG A 300 -9.55 17.37 -19.91
C ARG A 300 -9.90 18.13 -18.62
N SER A 301 -9.84 17.47 -17.45
CA SER A 301 -10.13 18.14 -16.17
C SER A 301 -9.03 19.15 -15.82
N VAL A 302 -7.77 18.80 -15.97
CA VAL A 302 -6.63 19.72 -15.72
C VAL A 302 -6.68 20.91 -16.68
N ALA A 303 -6.93 20.68 -17.97
CA ALA A 303 -7.07 21.74 -18.96
C ALA A 303 -8.27 22.67 -18.67
N ARG A 304 -9.41 22.12 -18.19
CA ARG A 304 -10.57 22.91 -17.76
C ARG A 304 -10.25 23.80 -16.58
N PHE A 305 -9.61 23.29 -15.54
CA PHE A 305 -9.20 24.09 -14.39
C PHE A 305 -8.20 25.20 -14.78
N ALA A 306 -7.21 24.87 -15.62
CA ALA A 306 -6.27 25.85 -16.12
C ALA A 306 -6.96 26.96 -16.93
N LEU A 307 -7.95 26.60 -17.75
CA LEU A 307 -8.75 27.55 -18.53
C LEU A 307 -9.60 28.43 -17.61
N ILE A 308 -10.30 27.84 -16.64
CA ILE A 308 -11.11 28.58 -15.65
C ILE A 308 -10.23 29.57 -14.88
N GLN A 309 -9.04 29.15 -14.46
CA GLN A 309 -8.07 30.01 -13.76
C GLN A 309 -7.66 31.21 -14.63
N ALA A 310 -7.30 30.96 -15.89
CA ALA A 310 -6.89 32.01 -16.82
C ALA A 310 -8.04 32.97 -17.13
N LEU A 311 -9.24 32.46 -17.44
CA LEU A 311 -10.42 33.26 -17.74
C LEU A 311 -10.86 34.11 -16.53
N SER A 312 -10.87 33.55 -15.32
CA SER A 312 -11.24 34.29 -14.12
C SER A 312 -10.26 35.42 -13.84
N ALA A 313 -8.95 35.20 -14.02
CA ALA A 313 -7.94 36.25 -13.87
C ALA A 313 -8.15 37.40 -14.87
N VAL A 314 -8.39 37.06 -16.15
CA VAL A 314 -8.59 38.07 -17.21
C VAL A 314 -9.90 38.83 -17.02
N LEU A 315 -11.01 38.13 -16.79
CA LEU A 315 -12.35 38.76 -16.64
C LEU A 315 -12.39 39.69 -15.41
N VAL A 316 -11.88 39.26 -14.27
CA VAL A 316 -11.86 40.05 -13.05
C VAL A 316 -10.86 41.20 -13.19
N GLY A 317 -9.65 40.96 -13.70
CA GLY A 317 -8.65 41.98 -13.91
C GLY A 317 -9.08 43.06 -14.90
N ALA A 318 -9.71 42.69 -16.03
CA ALA A 318 -10.24 43.64 -17.00
C ALA A 318 -11.46 44.43 -16.46
N GLY A 319 -12.34 43.76 -15.71
CA GLY A 319 -13.54 44.38 -15.14
C GLY A 319 -13.25 45.34 -13.99
N THR A 320 -12.34 44.99 -13.10
CA THR A 320 -12.00 45.78 -11.92
C THR A 320 -10.82 46.75 -12.12
N ARG A 321 -9.97 46.50 -13.12
CA ARG A 321 -8.68 47.14 -13.35
C ARG A 321 -7.75 47.11 -12.13
N ASP A 322 -7.92 46.10 -11.28
CA ASP A 322 -7.19 45.89 -10.04
C ASP A 322 -6.40 44.58 -10.12
N ALA A 323 -5.08 44.64 -10.02
CA ALA A 323 -4.17 43.52 -10.09
C ALA A 323 -4.32 42.56 -8.89
N ASP A 324 -4.65 43.09 -7.70
CA ASP A 324 -4.85 42.26 -6.51
C ASP A 324 -6.18 41.46 -6.59
N MET A 325 -7.20 42.07 -7.21
CA MET A 325 -8.45 41.33 -7.50
C MET A 325 -8.26 40.24 -8.52
N ALA A 326 -7.47 40.48 -9.58
CA ALA A 326 -7.12 39.45 -10.56
C ALA A 326 -6.29 38.31 -9.94
N ALA A 327 -5.34 38.66 -9.08
CA ALA A 327 -4.55 37.69 -8.32
C ALA A 327 -5.45 36.86 -7.38
N THR A 328 -6.38 37.51 -6.68
CA THR A 328 -7.35 36.81 -5.82
C THR A 328 -8.22 35.86 -6.63
N ALA A 329 -8.71 36.26 -7.81
CA ALA A 329 -9.48 35.40 -8.70
C ALA A 329 -8.67 34.17 -9.15
N THR A 330 -7.40 34.37 -9.48
CA THR A 330 -6.47 33.28 -9.82
C THR A 330 -6.31 32.28 -8.68
N LEU A 331 -6.12 32.76 -7.45
CA LEU A 331 -5.95 31.92 -6.26
C LEU A 331 -7.23 31.18 -5.89
N VAL A 332 -8.41 31.84 -6.02
CA VAL A 332 -9.72 31.23 -5.78
C VAL A 332 -10.00 30.11 -6.81
N ALA A 333 -9.62 30.32 -8.07
CA ALA A 333 -9.76 29.31 -9.13
C ALA A 333 -8.74 28.18 -9.05
N THR A 334 -7.75 28.26 -8.16
CA THR A 334 -6.70 27.24 -8.00
C THR A 334 -7.23 26.04 -7.25
N PRO A 335 -7.22 24.82 -7.84
CA PRO A 335 -7.82 23.63 -7.22
C PRO A 335 -6.84 22.99 -6.21
N LYS A 336 -6.51 23.68 -5.11
CA LYS A 336 -5.51 23.21 -4.13
C LYS A 336 -5.86 21.85 -3.52
N ALA A 337 -7.13 21.64 -3.12
CA ALA A 337 -7.54 20.37 -2.47
C ALA A 337 -7.48 19.17 -3.41
N SER A 338 -7.75 19.34 -4.71
CA SER A 338 -7.66 18.25 -5.69
C SER A 338 -6.24 17.67 -5.82
N ARG A 339 -5.24 18.42 -5.41
CA ARG A 339 -3.83 18.00 -5.39
C ARG A 339 -3.37 17.57 -4.00
N THR A 340 -3.74 18.31 -2.95
CA THR A 340 -3.28 17.99 -1.59
C THR A 340 -3.91 16.71 -1.04
N THR A 341 -5.16 16.37 -1.40
CA THR A 341 -5.84 15.18 -0.90
C THR A 341 -5.19 13.88 -1.37
N PRO A 342 -5.02 13.63 -2.70
CA PRO A 342 -4.35 12.41 -3.16
C PRO A 342 -2.88 12.37 -2.76
N GLU A 343 -2.19 13.50 -2.67
CA GLU A 343 -0.80 13.56 -2.23
C GLU A 343 -0.66 13.16 -0.76
N ALA A 344 -1.54 13.68 0.12
CA ALA A 344 -1.56 13.31 1.53
C ALA A 344 -1.93 11.83 1.71
N PHE A 345 -2.85 11.31 0.90
CA PHE A 345 -3.18 9.89 0.87
C PHE A 345 -1.96 9.05 0.51
N ALA A 346 -1.31 9.33 -0.61
CA ALA A 346 -0.17 8.55 -1.08
C ALA A 346 1.02 8.60 -0.10
N ALA A 347 1.34 9.77 0.46
CA ALA A 347 2.42 9.92 1.43
C ALA A 347 2.13 9.15 2.74
N ALA A 348 0.90 9.25 3.25
CA ALA A 348 0.51 8.53 4.47
C ALA A 348 0.40 7.01 4.23
N LEU A 349 -0.05 6.58 3.05
CA LEU A 349 -0.07 5.18 2.64
C LEU A 349 1.35 4.63 2.55
N GLY A 350 2.25 5.31 1.81
CA GLY A 350 3.65 4.89 1.66
C GLY A 350 4.37 4.79 3.00
N GLN A 351 4.15 5.77 3.90
CA GLN A 351 4.67 5.72 5.27
C GLN A 351 4.15 4.50 6.04
N GLY A 352 2.83 4.28 6.03
CA GLY A 352 2.20 3.19 6.78
C GLY A 352 2.60 1.81 6.27
N LEU A 353 2.63 1.62 4.96
CA LEU A 353 3.07 0.37 4.33
C LEU A 353 4.53 0.05 4.67
N ALA A 354 5.42 1.04 4.61
CA ALA A 354 6.84 0.84 4.91
C ALA A 354 7.09 0.57 6.41
N ASP A 355 6.41 1.27 7.30
CA ASP A 355 6.64 1.16 8.76
C ASP A 355 5.97 -0.06 9.38
N GLN A 356 4.72 -0.39 8.98
CA GLN A 356 3.90 -1.39 9.65
C GLN A 356 3.87 -2.73 8.91
N HIS A 357 4.05 -2.72 7.58
CA HIS A 357 3.89 -3.90 6.75
C HIS A 357 5.17 -4.29 5.97
N ALA A 358 6.30 -3.74 6.35
CA ALA A 358 7.62 -4.04 5.77
C ALA A 358 7.67 -3.92 4.23
N VAL A 359 6.78 -3.15 3.63
CA VAL A 359 6.79 -2.88 2.19
C VAL A 359 7.93 -1.93 1.87
N LEU A 360 8.69 -2.23 0.83
CA LEU A 360 9.75 -1.36 0.36
C LEU A 360 9.35 -0.67 -0.96
N PRO A 361 8.92 0.59 -0.92
CA PRO A 361 8.63 1.34 -2.14
C PRO A 361 9.95 1.81 -2.76
N LEU A 362 10.48 1.06 -3.73
CA LEU A 362 11.67 1.48 -4.50
C LEU A 362 11.40 2.79 -5.25
N ARG A 363 10.16 2.94 -5.73
CA ARG A 363 9.70 4.11 -6.46
C ARG A 363 8.37 4.58 -5.89
N PRO A 364 8.37 5.41 -4.81
CA PRO A 364 7.16 5.80 -4.08
C PRO A 364 6.14 6.55 -4.95
N GLU A 365 6.57 7.09 -6.09
CA GLU A 365 5.67 7.74 -7.04
C GLU A 365 4.66 6.81 -7.69
N SER A 366 4.92 5.50 -7.72
CA SER A 366 3.97 4.50 -8.22
C SER A 366 2.70 4.46 -7.36
N LEU A 367 2.80 4.66 -6.04
CA LEU A 367 1.66 4.73 -5.13
C LEU A 367 0.73 5.92 -5.43
N ARG A 368 1.25 6.98 -6.05
CA ARG A 368 0.49 8.16 -6.51
C ARG A 368 -0.30 7.89 -7.79
N ARG A 369 -0.11 6.72 -8.41
CA ARG A 369 -0.80 6.29 -9.64
C ARG A 369 -1.89 5.26 -9.39
N LEU A 370 -2.04 4.77 -8.15
CA LEU A 370 -3.03 3.75 -7.79
C LEU A 370 -4.47 4.18 -8.12
N ASP A 371 -4.77 5.48 -8.07
CA ASP A 371 -6.06 6.04 -8.43
C ASP A 371 -6.45 5.85 -9.91
N ARG A 372 -5.49 5.52 -10.76
CA ARG A 372 -5.64 5.42 -12.22
C ARG A 372 -5.64 3.99 -12.75
N VAL A 373 -5.34 3.01 -11.89
CA VAL A 373 -5.25 1.60 -12.30
C VAL A 373 -6.60 1.12 -12.82
N ASP A 374 -6.63 0.70 -14.09
CA ASP A 374 -7.83 0.22 -14.81
C ASP A 374 -7.77 -1.28 -15.09
N ALA A 375 -6.57 -1.88 -15.08
CA ALA A 375 -6.36 -3.30 -15.26
C ALA A 375 -5.26 -3.81 -14.33
N ILE A 376 -5.44 -5.04 -13.85
CA ILE A 376 -4.49 -5.73 -12.96
C ILE A 376 -4.11 -7.04 -13.62
N VAL A 377 -2.82 -7.22 -13.90
CA VAL A 377 -2.26 -8.47 -14.41
C VAL A 377 -1.58 -9.19 -13.26
N ILE A 378 -2.06 -10.40 -12.95
CA ILE A 378 -1.48 -11.24 -11.90
C ILE A 378 -0.72 -12.40 -12.54
N ASP A 379 0.55 -12.51 -12.19
CA ASP A 379 1.38 -13.66 -12.53
C ASP A 379 0.94 -14.88 -11.73
N PRO A 380 0.52 -16.00 -12.37
CA PRO A 380 0.08 -17.20 -11.66
C PRO A 380 1.09 -17.73 -10.63
N ARG A 381 2.38 -17.55 -10.88
CA ARG A 381 3.46 -18.02 -9.98
C ARG A 381 3.42 -17.36 -8.61
N VAL A 382 2.98 -16.12 -8.53
CA VAL A 382 2.84 -15.40 -7.24
C VAL A 382 1.75 -16.01 -6.35
N LEU A 383 0.73 -16.63 -6.97
CA LEU A 383 -0.38 -17.24 -6.26
C LEU A 383 -0.07 -18.65 -5.75
N CYS A 384 1.08 -19.21 -6.11
CA CYS A 384 1.49 -20.55 -5.76
C CYS A 384 2.72 -20.56 -4.86
N THR A 385 2.87 -21.65 -4.10
CA THR A 385 4.07 -21.99 -3.35
C THR A 385 4.89 -23.03 -4.11
N ASP A 386 6.11 -23.27 -3.66
CA ASP A 386 6.99 -24.33 -4.21
C ASP A 386 6.52 -25.74 -3.80
N ASP A 387 5.61 -25.84 -2.82
CA ASP A 387 5.05 -27.10 -2.39
C ASP A 387 4.06 -27.61 -3.43
N LEU A 388 4.09 -28.94 -3.65
CA LEU A 388 3.15 -29.61 -4.54
C LEU A 388 2.00 -30.24 -3.74
N ARG A 389 0.83 -30.32 -4.39
CA ARG A 389 -0.32 -31.08 -3.90
C ARG A 389 -0.79 -32.09 -4.95
N VAL A 390 -1.42 -33.15 -4.49
CA VAL A 390 -2.17 -34.04 -5.38
C VAL A 390 -3.48 -33.34 -5.76
N ALA A 391 -3.67 -33.04 -7.03
CA ALA A 391 -4.87 -32.36 -7.51
C ALA A 391 -5.94 -33.31 -8.04
N ARG A 392 -5.53 -34.37 -8.72
CA ARG A 392 -6.46 -35.35 -9.34
C ARG A 392 -5.78 -36.71 -9.49
N ILE A 393 -6.57 -37.78 -9.48
CA ILE A 393 -6.12 -39.11 -9.80
C ILE A 393 -6.98 -39.64 -10.96
N ARG A 394 -6.38 -40.43 -11.87
CA ARG A 394 -7.06 -41.13 -12.96
C ARG A 394 -6.56 -42.53 -13.08
N GLY A 395 -7.38 -43.39 -13.68
CA GLY A 395 -7.03 -44.81 -13.96
C GLY A 395 -7.34 -45.78 -12.82
N CYS A 396 -8.02 -45.36 -11.73
CA CYS A 396 -8.49 -46.21 -10.64
C CYS A 396 -10.01 -46.14 -10.49
N GLY A 397 -10.62 -47.17 -9.89
CA GLY A 397 -12.03 -47.18 -9.50
C GLY A 397 -12.28 -46.30 -8.27
N ALA A 398 -13.58 -45.98 -8.00
CA ALA A 398 -13.98 -45.20 -6.85
C ALA A 398 -13.53 -45.85 -5.52
N ASP A 399 -13.59 -47.19 -5.43
CA ASP A 399 -13.22 -47.95 -4.23
C ASP A 399 -11.71 -47.92 -3.93
N GLU A 400 -10.87 -47.69 -4.96
CA GLU A 400 -9.42 -47.61 -4.83
C GLU A 400 -8.87 -46.19 -4.75
N LEU A 401 -9.71 -45.18 -4.93
CA LEU A 401 -9.31 -43.77 -5.00
C LEU A 401 -8.59 -43.31 -3.72
N SER A 402 -9.07 -43.68 -2.55
CA SER A 402 -8.43 -43.32 -1.28
C SER A 402 -7.06 -43.98 -1.12
N THR A 403 -6.91 -45.21 -1.57
CA THR A 403 -5.62 -45.92 -1.55
C THR A 403 -4.63 -45.29 -2.54
N ALA A 404 -5.10 -44.96 -3.74
CA ALA A 404 -4.31 -44.28 -4.75
C ALA A 404 -3.88 -42.88 -4.28
N TRP A 405 -4.78 -42.13 -3.60
CA TRP A 405 -4.49 -40.82 -3.02
C TRP A 405 -3.41 -40.90 -1.93
N ASN A 406 -3.54 -41.85 -0.99
CA ASN A 406 -2.55 -42.05 0.05
C ASN A 406 -1.18 -42.43 -0.53
N ARG A 407 -1.14 -43.21 -1.57
CA ARG A 407 0.09 -43.56 -2.30
C ARG A 407 0.69 -42.32 -3.01
N ALA A 408 -0.15 -41.53 -3.68
CA ALA A 408 0.27 -40.29 -4.31
C ALA A 408 0.84 -39.30 -3.28
N GLN A 409 0.26 -39.23 -2.09
CA GLN A 409 0.78 -38.40 -0.98
C GLN A 409 2.19 -38.86 -0.53
N LEU A 410 2.49 -40.17 -0.56
CA LEU A 410 3.83 -40.67 -0.28
C LEU A 410 4.84 -40.25 -1.35
N VAL A 411 4.41 -40.17 -2.61
CA VAL A 411 5.25 -39.73 -3.73
C VAL A 411 5.63 -38.26 -3.56
N LEU A 412 4.77 -37.41 -2.95
CA LEU A 412 5.11 -36.01 -2.64
C LEU A 412 6.32 -35.86 -1.72
N THR A 413 6.66 -36.86 -0.92
CA THR A 413 7.86 -36.84 -0.04
C THR A 413 9.15 -37.12 -0.80
N GLU A 414 9.08 -37.55 -2.06
CA GLU A 414 10.26 -37.82 -2.90
C GLU A 414 10.85 -36.48 -3.40
N SER A 415 12.15 -36.33 -3.27
CA SER A 415 12.85 -35.14 -3.74
C SER A 415 12.91 -35.08 -5.27
N GLY A 416 12.55 -33.92 -5.86
CA GLY A 416 12.67 -33.66 -7.30
C GLY A 416 11.44 -33.94 -8.12
N LEU A 417 10.28 -34.15 -7.49
CA LEU A 417 9.00 -34.25 -8.19
C LEU A 417 8.68 -32.90 -8.90
N ARG A 418 8.23 -32.99 -10.16
CA ARG A 418 7.82 -31.82 -10.94
C ARG A 418 6.29 -31.77 -11.08
N PRO A 419 5.68 -30.61 -11.25
CA PRO A 419 4.26 -30.51 -11.59
C PRO A 419 3.91 -31.31 -12.85
N GLY A 420 2.75 -31.95 -12.86
CA GLY A 420 2.29 -32.75 -13.98
C GLY A 420 1.74 -34.11 -13.56
N TRP A 421 1.41 -34.96 -14.57
CA TRP A 421 0.93 -36.31 -14.35
C TRP A 421 2.07 -37.30 -14.10
N HIS A 422 2.00 -38.01 -12.98
CA HIS A 422 2.99 -39.02 -12.60
C HIS A 422 2.29 -40.33 -12.24
N ARG A 423 2.93 -41.46 -12.55
CA ARG A 423 2.43 -42.79 -12.17
C ARG A 423 2.48 -42.98 -10.66
N VAL A 424 1.40 -43.55 -10.11
CA VAL A 424 1.31 -43.89 -8.69
C VAL A 424 1.71 -45.36 -8.54
N PRO A 425 2.83 -45.66 -7.87
CA PRO A 425 3.30 -47.04 -7.72
C PRO A 425 2.41 -47.84 -6.76
N GLY A 426 2.22 -49.12 -7.05
CA GLY A 426 1.55 -50.10 -6.16
C GLY A 426 0.03 -49.97 -6.07
N VAL A 427 -0.62 -49.39 -7.06
CA VAL A 427 -2.10 -49.38 -7.22
C VAL A 427 -2.44 -50.07 -8.52
N SER A 428 -3.41 -50.99 -8.48
CA SER A 428 -3.90 -51.72 -9.66
C SER A 428 -4.82 -50.79 -10.47
N ALA A 429 -4.72 -50.85 -11.80
CA ALA A 429 -5.61 -50.10 -12.67
C ALA A 429 -6.95 -50.81 -12.83
N SER A 430 -8.06 -50.10 -12.89
CA SER A 430 -9.41 -50.64 -13.14
C SER A 430 -9.66 -51.07 -14.59
N GLY A 431 -8.59 -51.31 -15.38
CA GLY A 431 -8.67 -51.75 -16.79
C GLY A 431 -7.33 -52.28 -17.25
N SER A 432 -7.34 -53.15 -18.27
CA SER A 432 -6.19 -53.98 -18.66
C SER A 432 -4.97 -53.22 -19.21
N ASP A 433 -5.03 -51.90 -19.42
CA ASP A 433 -3.97 -51.16 -20.11
C ASP A 433 -3.63 -49.77 -19.58
N SER A 434 -4.23 -49.31 -18.48
CA SER A 434 -4.05 -47.96 -17.97
C SER A 434 -3.34 -47.98 -16.62
N ALA A 435 -2.20 -47.30 -16.52
CA ALA A 435 -1.55 -47.05 -15.21
C ALA A 435 -2.36 -46.03 -14.40
N VAL A 436 -2.40 -46.22 -13.08
CA VAL A 436 -2.93 -45.17 -12.18
C VAL A 436 -1.97 -43.98 -12.14
N GLU A 437 -2.47 -42.82 -12.45
CA GLU A 437 -1.69 -41.60 -12.49
C GLU A 437 -2.28 -40.52 -11.59
N ALA A 438 -1.43 -39.78 -10.90
CA ALA A 438 -1.79 -38.63 -10.11
C ALA A 438 -1.26 -37.31 -10.75
N LEU A 439 -2.11 -36.29 -10.76
CA LEU A 439 -1.73 -34.93 -11.17
C LEU A 439 -1.22 -34.19 -9.96
N PHE A 440 0.04 -33.82 -10.02
CA PHE A 440 0.66 -32.94 -9.01
C PHE A 440 0.67 -31.51 -9.51
N ARG A 441 0.15 -30.57 -8.68
CA ARG A 441 0.12 -29.14 -8.96
C ARG A 441 0.78 -28.37 -7.83
N PRO A 442 1.33 -27.18 -8.12
CA PRO A 442 1.74 -26.26 -7.06
C PRO A 442 0.57 -25.97 -6.12
N MET A 443 0.85 -25.89 -4.83
CA MET A 443 -0.14 -25.49 -3.84
C MET A 443 -0.34 -23.96 -3.92
N HIS A 444 -1.58 -23.51 -3.85
CA HIS A 444 -1.85 -22.08 -3.76
C HIS A 444 -1.36 -21.54 -2.43
N ASP A 445 -0.81 -20.32 -2.47
CA ASP A 445 -0.56 -19.57 -1.23
C ASP A 445 -1.88 -19.38 -0.47
N ARG A 446 -1.80 -19.41 0.84
CA ARG A 446 -2.96 -19.32 1.73
C ARG A 446 -3.75 -18.01 1.61
N LEU A 447 -3.16 -16.96 1.06
CA LEU A 447 -3.78 -15.66 0.79
C LEU A 447 -4.14 -15.46 -0.69
N ALA A 448 -3.83 -16.42 -1.57
CA ALA A 448 -4.05 -16.29 -3.01
C ALA A 448 -5.50 -15.92 -3.35
N SER A 449 -6.48 -16.66 -2.81
CA SER A 449 -7.91 -16.38 -3.03
C SER A 449 -8.32 -14.99 -2.51
N ALA A 450 -7.77 -14.56 -1.38
CA ALA A 450 -8.05 -13.25 -0.82
C ALA A 450 -7.48 -12.11 -1.67
N VAL A 451 -6.28 -12.30 -2.24
CA VAL A 451 -5.64 -11.33 -3.14
C VAL A 451 -6.42 -11.19 -4.44
N VAL A 452 -6.83 -12.32 -5.05
CA VAL A 452 -7.62 -12.33 -6.28
C VAL A 452 -8.99 -11.70 -6.06
N ALA A 453 -9.67 -12.04 -4.95
CA ALA A 453 -10.95 -11.43 -4.59
C ALA A 453 -10.83 -9.91 -4.35
N GLU A 454 -9.74 -9.45 -3.71
CA GLU A 454 -9.50 -8.02 -3.53
C GLU A 454 -9.20 -7.31 -4.85
N ALA A 455 -8.41 -7.94 -5.73
CA ALA A 455 -8.14 -7.41 -7.06
C ALA A 455 -9.46 -7.20 -7.84
N HIS A 456 -10.35 -8.19 -7.83
CA HIS A 456 -11.66 -8.10 -8.47
C HIS A 456 -12.53 -6.97 -7.86
N ARG A 457 -12.52 -6.81 -6.52
CA ARG A 457 -13.22 -5.71 -5.82
C ARG A 457 -12.74 -4.30 -6.20
N THR A 458 -11.53 -4.16 -6.75
CA THR A 458 -11.07 -2.85 -7.23
C THR A 458 -11.89 -2.32 -8.39
N GLY A 459 -12.66 -3.17 -9.09
CA GLY A 459 -13.36 -2.84 -10.33
C GLY A 459 -12.40 -2.58 -11.51
N ALA A 460 -11.17 -3.04 -11.43
CA ALA A 460 -10.22 -3.08 -12.54
C ALA A 460 -10.35 -4.42 -13.26
N ASP A 461 -10.10 -4.44 -14.58
CA ASP A 461 -10.11 -5.70 -15.36
C ASP A 461 -9.00 -6.63 -14.84
N LEU A 462 -9.37 -7.83 -14.40
CA LEU A 462 -8.43 -8.80 -13.82
C LEU A 462 -7.97 -9.79 -14.88
N VAL A 463 -6.68 -9.77 -15.17
CA VAL A 463 -6.09 -10.54 -16.27
C VAL A 463 -4.99 -11.47 -15.76
N SER A 464 -4.92 -12.69 -16.34
CA SER A 464 -3.81 -13.61 -16.11
C SER A 464 -3.48 -14.40 -17.38
N VAL A 465 -2.52 -15.32 -17.29
CA VAL A 465 -2.14 -16.22 -18.38
C VAL A 465 -2.63 -17.63 -18.07
N ASP A 466 -3.09 -18.34 -19.10
CA ASP A 466 -3.62 -19.70 -18.99
C ASP A 466 -2.53 -20.70 -18.63
N VAL A 467 -2.50 -21.07 -17.36
CA VAL A 467 -1.64 -22.14 -16.85
C VAL A 467 -2.43 -23.02 -15.89
N ASP A 468 -2.10 -24.30 -15.86
CA ASP A 468 -2.72 -25.27 -14.94
C ASP A 468 -2.62 -24.88 -13.46
N ALA A 469 -1.61 -24.07 -13.11
CA ALA A 469 -1.39 -23.58 -11.76
C ALA A 469 -2.52 -22.67 -11.24
N LEU A 470 -3.30 -22.02 -12.11
CA LEU A 470 -4.46 -21.22 -11.68
C LEU A 470 -5.56 -22.06 -11.02
N GLY A 471 -5.75 -23.30 -11.45
CA GLY A 471 -6.69 -24.26 -10.85
C GLY A 471 -8.06 -23.65 -10.56
N GLU A 472 -8.45 -23.67 -9.30
CA GLU A 472 -9.74 -23.19 -8.80
C GLU A 472 -9.90 -21.64 -8.89
N LEU A 473 -8.80 -20.89 -9.01
CA LEU A 473 -8.85 -19.44 -9.13
C LEU A 473 -9.16 -18.95 -10.54
N ARG A 474 -9.07 -19.82 -11.55
CA ARG A 474 -9.28 -19.49 -12.95
C ARG A 474 -10.61 -18.77 -13.25
N PRO A 475 -11.77 -19.17 -12.70
CA PRO A 475 -13.04 -18.51 -13.00
C PRO A 475 -13.19 -17.09 -12.50
N VAL A 476 -12.32 -16.63 -11.59
CA VAL A 476 -12.39 -15.29 -11.00
C VAL A 476 -11.73 -14.22 -11.88
N PHE A 477 -10.93 -14.64 -12.88
CA PHE A 477 -10.29 -13.72 -13.80
C PHE A 477 -11.25 -13.34 -14.94
N ASP A 478 -11.30 -12.04 -15.25
CA ASP A 478 -12.15 -11.51 -16.33
C ASP A 478 -11.61 -11.92 -17.71
N ASP A 479 -10.27 -12.02 -17.84
CA ASP A 479 -9.62 -12.38 -19.08
C ASP A 479 -8.38 -13.25 -18.81
N ILE A 480 -8.30 -14.38 -19.52
CA ILE A 480 -7.17 -15.31 -19.40
C ILE A 480 -6.52 -15.46 -20.77
N ARG A 481 -5.28 -14.99 -20.86
CA ARG A 481 -4.51 -15.02 -22.10
C ARG A 481 -3.90 -16.40 -22.34
N PRO A 482 -4.01 -16.93 -23.57
CA PRO A 482 -3.43 -18.22 -23.88
C PRO A 482 -1.91 -18.19 -23.77
N LEU A 483 -1.33 -19.28 -23.33
CA LEU A 483 0.10 -19.55 -23.45
C LEU A 483 0.31 -20.19 -24.83
N ASP A 484 1.16 -19.59 -25.68
CA ASP A 484 1.44 -20.10 -27.01
C ASP A 484 2.15 -21.48 -26.90
N ASP A 485 1.56 -22.50 -27.51
CA ASP A 485 2.07 -23.89 -27.56
C ASP A 485 3.38 -24.07 -28.36
N GLY A 486 3.93 -22.97 -28.90
CA GLY A 486 5.19 -22.96 -29.64
C GLY A 486 6.42 -23.06 -28.72
N ALA A 487 7.46 -23.74 -29.19
CA ALA A 487 8.70 -24.06 -28.47
C ALA A 487 9.49 -22.87 -27.89
N SER A 488 8.97 -21.66 -27.94
CA SER A 488 9.60 -20.41 -27.48
C SER A 488 8.68 -19.49 -26.66
N GLY A 489 7.40 -19.85 -26.41
CA GLY A 489 6.50 -18.99 -25.62
C GLY A 489 6.74 -19.14 -24.13
N SER A 490 7.56 -18.25 -23.53
CA SER A 490 7.72 -18.20 -22.07
C SER A 490 6.53 -17.50 -21.41
N LEU A 491 6.20 -17.91 -20.17
CA LEU A 491 5.15 -17.24 -19.38
C LEU A 491 5.44 -15.73 -19.22
N ASP A 492 6.72 -15.36 -19.12
CA ASP A 492 7.15 -13.94 -19.02
C ASP A 492 6.82 -13.15 -20.28
N GLU A 493 6.96 -13.77 -21.46
CA GLU A 493 6.60 -13.12 -22.73
C GLU A 493 5.08 -12.97 -22.87
N ALA A 494 4.31 -13.98 -22.45
CA ALA A 494 2.85 -13.93 -22.46
C ALA A 494 2.31 -12.83 -21.54
N LEU A 495 2.86 -12.72 -20.32
CA LEU A 495 2.54 -11.64 -19.38
C LEU A 495 2.93 -10.27 -19.94
N ALA A 496 4.13 -10.13 -20.52
CA ALA A 496 4.59 -8.87 -21.11
C ALA A 496 3.73 -8.45 -22.29
N ARG A 497 3.29 -9.40 -23.12
CA ARG A 497 2.37 -9.16 -24.24
C ARG A 497 1.01 -8.69 -23.74
N ALA A 498 0.44 -9.35 -22.73
CA ALA A 498 -0.83 -8.94 -22.11
C ALA A 498 -0.75 -7.49 -21.58
N VAL A 499 0.34 -7.14 -20.88
CA VAL A 499 0.58 -5.77 -20.41
C VAL A 499 0.68 -4.78 -21.58
N ALA A 500 1.40 -5.13 -22.63
CA ALA A 500 1.58 -4.25 -23.79
C ALA A 500 0.25 -3.99 -24.52
N GLU A 501 -0.56 -5.02 -24.72
CA GLU A 501 -1.88 -4.91 -25.36
C GLU A 501 -2.83 -4.03 -24.56
N LEU A 502 -2.94 -4.25 -23.23
CA LEU A 502 -3.76 -3.44 -22.34
C LEU A 502 -3.33 -1.97 -22.36
N ARG A 503 -2.02 -1.73 -22.36
CA ARG A 503 -1.48 -0.36 -22.46
C ARG A 503 -1.73 0.25 -23.82
N GLN A 504 -1.67 -0.50 -24.93
CA GLN A 504 -2.04 -0.02 -26.26
C GLN A 504 -3.53 0.32 -26.34
N ALA A 505 -4.38 -0.43 -25.63
CA ALA A 505 -5.81 -0.11 -25.46
C ALA A 505 -6.06 1.14 -24.57
N GLY A 506 -4.99 1.79 -24.07
CA GLY A 506 -5.08 3.00 -23.24
C GLY A 506 -5.35 2.75 -21.77
N ARG A 507 -5.28 1.50 -21.30
CA ARG A 507 -5.44 1.12 -19.88
C ARG A 507 -4.19 1.47 -19.08
N THR A 508 -4.37 1.79 -17.81
CA THR A 508 -3.29 1.91 -16.82
C THR A 508 -3.15 0.59 -16.09
N VAL A 509 -2.04 -0.09 -16.30
CA VAL A 509 -1.85 -1.48 -15.89
C VAL A 509 -1.01 -1.59 -14.63
N ALA A 510 -1.54 -2.27 -13.61
CA ALA A 510 -0.76 -2.78 -12.48
C ALA A 510 -0.38 -4.24 -12.73
N VAL A 511 0.85 -4.62 -12.40
CA VAL A 511 1.34 -6.00 -12.50
C VAL A 511 1.76 -6.49 -11.13
N LEU A 512 1.32 -7.69 -10.75
CA LEU A 512 1.76 -8.40 -9.55
C LEU A 512 2.54 -9.64 -9.98
N SER A 513 3.84 -9.68 -9.71
CA SER A 513 4.73 -10.80 -10.08
C SER A 513 5.90 -10.93 -9.11
N SER A 514 6.45 -12.13 -8.99
CA SER A 514 7.70 -12.40 -8.26
C SER A 514 8.93 -12.50 -9.17
N VAL A 515 8.75 -12.80 -10.46
CA VAL A 515 9.84 -13.12 -11.40
C VAL A 515 9.72 -12.39 -12.73
N GLY A 516 8.52 -12.03 -13.19
CA GLY A 516 8.22 -11.51 -14.53
C GLY A 516 8.90 -10.18 -14.87
N LYS A 517 10.19 -10.22 -15.24
CA LYS A 517 11.02 -9.04 -15.50
C LYS A 517 10.43 -8.12 -16.56
N GLN A 518 10.00 -8.67 -17.70
CA GLN A 518 9.47 -7.90 -18.83
C GLN A 518 8.13 -7.26 -18.50
N ALA A 519 7.21 -8.01 -17.89
CA ALA A 519 5.90 -7.52 -17.50
C ALA A 519 6.00 -6.40 -16.45
N LEU A 520 6.85 -6.59 -15.42
CA LEU A 520 7.11 -5.57 -14.39
C LEU A 520 7.73 -4.31 -14.99
N SER A 521 8.69 -4.45 -15.93
CA SER A 521 9.31 -3.30 -16.58
C SER A 521 8.34 -2.51 -17.47
N ALA A 522 7.37 -3.18 -18.07
CA ALA A 522 6.36 -2.59 -18.95
C ALA A 522 5.15 -1.99 -18.21
N ALA A 523 4.90 -2.38 -16.96
CA ALA A 523 3.74 -1.96 -16.16
C ALA A 523 3.75 -0.46 -15.82
N ASP A 524 2.58 0.15 -15.58
CA ASP A 524 2.48 1.51 -15.03
C ASP A 524 2.67 1.54 -13.51
N VAL A 525 2.27 0.44 -12.83
CA VAL A 525 2.52 0.17 -11.41
C VAL A 525 3.02 -1.27 -11.29
N ALA A 526 4.28 -1.46 -10.92
CA ALA A 526 4.91 -2.77 -10.79
C ALA A 526 5.00 -3.19 -9.32
N LEU A 527 4.26 -4.22 -8.96
CA LEU A 527 4.22 -4.81 -7.63
C LEU A 527 5.01 -6.12 -7.63
N GLY A 528 6.16 -6.13 -6.96
CA GLY A 528 7.03 -7.29 -6.90
C GLY A 528 6.94 -8.00 -5.55
N VAL A 529 6.61 -9.29 -5.53
CA VAL A 529 6.64 -10.08 -4.30
C VAL A 529 8.04 -10.66 -4.12
N LEU A 530 8.62 -10.42 -2.96
CA LEU A 530 9.95 -10.93 -2.62
C LEU A 530 9.89 -12.46 -2.47
N PRO A 531 10.83 -13.20 -3.06
CA PRO A 531 10.97 -14.62 -2.79
C PRO A 531 11.39 -14.85 -1.32
N PRO A 532 11.11 -16.04 -0.76
CA PRO A 532 11.66 -16.41 0.53
C PRO A 532 13.18 -16.23 0.59
N PRO A 533 13.76 -15.93 1.76
CA PRO A 533 15.19 -15.74 1.88
C PRO A 533 16.00 -16.91 1.30
N GLY A 534 16.85 -16.63 0.31
CA GLY A 534 17.68 -17.64 -0.37
C GLY A 534 17.03 -18.39 -1.54
N ALA A 535 15.74 -18.14 -1.85
CA ALA A 535 15.02 -18.86 -2.91
C ALA A 535 15.14 -18.22 -4.31
N GLY A 536 15.72 -17.02 -4.45
CA GLY A 536 15.88 -16.39 -5.75
C GLY A 536 16.21 -14.90 -5.68
N ALA A 537 16.44 -14.31 -6.86
CA ALA A 537 16.71 -12.88 -6.99
C ALA A 537 15.44 -12.05 -6.77
N PRO A 538 15.53 -10.88 -6.13
CA PRO A 538 14.43 -9.95 -5.99
C PRO A 538 13.92 -9.47 -7.36
N PRO A 539 12.64 -9.14 -7.50
CA PRO A 539 12.07 -8.57 -8.72
C PRO A 539 12.49 -7.10 -8.87
N TRP A 540 13.73 -6.85 -9.30
CA TRP A 540 14.36 -5.53 -9.38
C TRP A 540 13.62 -4.50 -10.23
N TYR A 541 12.83 -4.96 -11.19
CA TYR A 541 12.01 -4.10 -12.05
C TYR A 541 10.70 -3.63 -11.39
N ALA A 542 10.42 -4.09 -10.18
CA ALA A 542 9.26 -3.65 -9.42
C ALA A 542 9.42 -2.20 -8.92
N ASP A 543 8.30 -1.50 -8.78
CA ASP A 543 8.22 -0.18 -8.17
C ASP A 543 8.09 -0.30 -6.64
N VAL A 544 7.40 -1.35 -6.21
CA VAL A 544 7.13 -1.65 -4.80
C VAL A 544 7.47 -3.11 -4.55
N LEU A 545 8.38 -3.36 -3.62
CA LEU A 545 8.70 -4.71 -3.16
C LEU A 545 7.83 -5.06 -1.96
N LEU A 546 7.15 -6.18 -2.06
CA LEU A 546 6.19 -6.70 -1.11
C LEU A 546 6.77 -7.93 -0.41
N PRO A 547 6.76 -8.00 0.92
CA PRO A 547 7.31 -9.16 1.62
C PRO A 547 6.46 -10.42 1.44
N ASP A 548 5.15 -10.29 1.22
CA ASP A 548 4.19 -11.38 1.12
C ASP A 548 2.91 -10.95 0.39
N LEU A 549 2.00 -11.89 0.18
CA LEU A 549 0.68 -11.63 -0.42
C LEU A 549 -0.25 -10.81 0.49
N GLY A 550 -0.03 -10.77 1.78
CA GLY A 550 -0.77 -9.90 2.70
C GLY A 550 -0.48 -8.42 2.44
N ALA A 551 0.77 -8.10 2.12
CA ALA A 551 1.16 -6.77 1.67
C ALA A 551 0.61 -6.45 0.28
N ALA A 552 0.57 -7.43 -0.64
CA ALA A 552 -0.06 -7.30 -1.95
C ALA A 552 -1.56 -6.97 -1.81
N TRP A 553 -2.27 -7.73 -0.97
CA TRP A 553 -3.66 -7.46 -0.65
C TRP A 553 -3.89 -6.01 -0.19
N ARG A 554 -3.03 -5.47 0.69
CA ARG A 554 -3.15 -4.08 1.19
C ARG A 554 -2.96 -3.04 0.10
N VAL A 555 -2.01 -3.25 -0.82
CA VAL A 555 -1.80 -2.32 -1.94
C VAL A 555 -2.99 -2.35 -2.88
N LEU A 556 -3.56 -3.52 -3.15
CA LEU A 556 -4.80 -3.65 -3.94
C LEU A 556 -5.98 -2.98 -3.23
N HIS A 557 -6.13 -3.19 -1.91
CA HIS A 557 -7.14 -2.53 -1.06
C HIS A 557 -7.01 -1.00 -1.04
N ALA A 558 -5.82 -0.46 -1.34
CA ALA A 558 -5.60 0.98 -1.45
C ALA A 558 -6.16 1.58 -2.75
N ILE A 559 -6.39 0.80 -3.81
CA ILE A 559 -6.82 1.32 -5.12
C ILE A 559 -8.18 2.05 -5.06
N PRO A 560 -9.26 1.45 -4.52
CA PRO A 560 -10.54 2.16 -4.37
C PRO A 560 -10.42 3.40 -3.46
N ALA A 561 -9.62 3.30 -2.39
CA ALA A 561 -9.40 4.43 -1.49
C ALA A 561 -8.62 5.58 -2.14
N ALA A 562 -7.67 5.28 -3.03
CA ALA A 562 -6.94 6.26 -3.83
C ALA A 562 -7.89 7.01 -4.79
N ARG A 563 -8.79 6.29 -5.45
CA ARG A 563 -9.85 6.89 -6.30
C ARG A 563 -10.77 7.78 -5.47
N ALA A 564 -11.21 7.32 -4.30
CA ALA A 564 -12.02 8.10 -3.38
C ALA A 564 -11.30 9.37 -2.89
N ALA A 565 -10.00 9.28 -2.57
CA ALA A 565 -9.20 10.45 -2.18
C ALA A 565 -9.15 11.50 -3.29
N ARG A 566 -8.98 11.08 -4.53
CA ARG A 566 -9.00 11.96 -5.70
C ARG A 566 -10.36 12.60 -5.91
N GLN A 567 -11.45 11.83 -5.86
CA GLN A 567 -12.80 12.34 -6.01
C GLN A 567 -13.12 13.37 -4.94
N ARG A 568 -12.89 13.06 -3.66
CA ARG A 568 -13.06 14.00 -2.54
C ARG A 568 -12.23 15.27 -2.69
N GLY A 569 -10.98 15.14 -3.15
CA GLY A 569 -10.13 16.29 -3.43
C GLY A 569 -10.75 17.23 -4.46
N ASN A 570 -11.35 16.69 -5.52
CA ASN A 570 -12.03 17.46 -6.56
C ASN A 570 -13.32 18.13 -6.03
N GLU A 571 -14.13 17.41 -5.25
CA GLU A 571 -15.35 17.92 -4.64
C GLU A 571 -15.07 19.05 -3.66
N ILE A 572 -14.12 18.85 -2.74
CA ILE A 572 -13.69 19.90 -1.78
C ILE A 572 -13.14 21.12 -2.52
N SER A 573 -12.35 20.89 -3.59
CA SER A 573 -11.76 21.96 -4.37
C SER A 573 -12.83 22.78 -5.09
N GLY A 574 -13.80 22.12 -5.72
CA GLY A 574 -14.93 22.78 -6.39
C GLY A 574 -15.77 23.63 -5.42
N GLY A 575 -16.13 23.05 -4.26
CA GLY A 575 -16.87 23.76 -3.22
C GLY A 575 -16.10 24.96 -2.65
N ALA A 576 -14.79 24.80 -2.38
CA ALA A 576 -13.94 25.86 -1.88
C ALA A 576 -13.76 27.01 -2.89
N SER A 577 -13.59 26.69 -4.18
CA SER A 577 -13.52 27.69 -5.25
C SER A 577 -14.84 28.44 -5.44
N ALA A 578 -15.98 27.72 -5.43
CA ALA A 578 -17.31 28.31 -5.54
C ALA A 578 -17.56 29.29 -4.37
N LEU A 579 -17.24 28.88 -3.14
CA LEU A 579 -17.37 29.72 -1.96
C LEU A 579 -16.42 30.93 -2.04
N GLY A 580 -15.18 30.73 -2.47
CA GLY A 580 -14.22 31.81 -2.68
C GLY A 580 -14.68 32.83 -3.70
N ALA A 581 -15.29 32.38 -4.82
CA ALA A 581 -15.87 33.23 -5.84
C ALA A 581 -17.08 34.04 -5.30
N LEU A 582 -17.92 33.42 -4.47
CA LEU A 582 -19.03 34.11 -3.81
C LEU A 582 -18.56 35.25 -2.90
N LEU A 583 -17.45 35.06 -2.18
CA LEU A 583 -16.84 36.07 -1.31
C LEU A 583 -16.17 37.22 -2.09
N MET A 584 -16.03 37.10 -3.41
CA MET A 584 -15.52 38.17 -4.28
C MET A 584 -16.64 39.10 -4.79
N LEU A 585 -17.91 38.79 -4.53
CA LEU A 585 -19.01 39.63 -4.97
C LEU A 585 -19.03 40.97 -4.23
N PRO A 586 -19.35 42.08 -4.92
CA PRO A 586 -19.47 43.39 -4.28
C PRO A 586 -20.48 43.38 -3.14
N GLY A 587 -20.12 43.93 -1.98
CA GLY A 587 -20.98 44.00 -0.80
C GLY A 587 -20.81 42.82 0.16
N VAL A 588 -20.17 41.73 -0.22
CA VAL A 588 -19.84 40.63 0.69
C VAL A 588 -18.51 40.92 1.36
N ARG A 589 -18.50 40.95 2.70
CA ARG A 589 -17.24 41.09 3.46
C ARG A 589 -16.61 39.76 3.69
N GLY A 590 -15.44 39.48 3.07
CA GLY A 590 -14.74 38.22 3.24
C GLY A 590 -13.33 38.22 2.64
N LEU A 591 -12.52 37.22 3.00
CA LEU A 591 -11.16 37.03 2.49
C LEU A 591 -11.22 36.02 1.34
N GLY A 592 -11.21 36.49 0.08
CA GLY A 592 -11.40 35.67 -1.11
C GLY A 592 -10.66 34.31 -1.17
N PRO A 593 -9.33 34.19 -0.93
CA PRO A 593 -8.63 32.92 -1.02
C PRO A 593 -8.73 32.03 0.26
N GLY A 594 -9.33 32.53 1.34
CA GLY A 594 -9.50 31.82 2.60
C GLY A 594 -10.13 30.41 2.46
N PRO A 595 -11.31 30.28 1.77
CA PRO A 595 -11.97 28.99 1.55
C PRO A 595 -11.08 27.96 0.81
N VAL A 596 -10.26 28.39 -0.13
CA VAL A 596 -9.37 27.49 -0.88
C VAL A 596 -8.27 26.90 0.02
N THR A 597 -7.73 27.73 0.94
CA THR A 597 -6.73 27.27 1.92
C THR A 597 -7.34 26.32 2.94
N THR A 598 -8.54 26.61 3.43
CA THR A 598 -9.26 25.73 4.37
C THR A 598 -9.71 24.43 3.68
N GLY A 599 -10.12 24.51 2.41
CA GLY A 599 -10.40 23.34 1.58
C GLY A 599 -9.17 22.45 1.40
N ALA A 600 -8.00 23.05 1.18
CA ALA A 600 -6.74 22.30 1.09
C ALA A 600 -6.39 21.59 2.42
N ALA A 601 -6.62 22.22 3.57
CA ALA A 601 -6.44 21.62 4.89
C ALA A 601 -7.41 20.46 5.14
N ALA A 602 -8.70 20.64 4.79
CA ALA A 602 -9.71 19.59 4.89
C ALA A 602 -9.38 18.40 3.96
N GLY A 603 -8.96 18.69 2.73
CA GLY A 603 -8.50 17.70 1.77
C GLY A 603 -7.30 16.89 2.27
N LEU A 604 -6.31 17.57 2.85
CA LEU A 604 -5.14 16.93 3.45
C LEU A 604 -5.53 15.97 4.58
N LEU A 605 -6.40 16.42 5.50
CA LEU A 605 -6.89 15.56 6.58
C LEU A 605 -7.68 14.38 6.05
N SER A 606 -8.58 14.59 5.07
CA SER A 606 -9.36 13.53 4.43
C SER A 606 -8.45 12.48 3.78
N GLY A 607 -7.45 12.90 3.00
CA GLY A 607 -6.48 12.00 2.37
C GLY A 607 -5.69 11.19 3.40
N TYR A 608 -5.20 11.84 4.46
CA TYR A 608 -4.50 11.16 5.56
C TYR A 608 -5.37 10.12 6.26
N LEU A 609 -6.62 10.46 6.58
CA LEU A 609 -7.54 9.53 7.27
C LEU A 609 -7.92 8.34 6.41
N LEU A 610 -8.13 8.54 5.08
CA LEU A 610 -8.36 7.45 4.14
C LEU A 610 -7.16 6.49 4.08
N ALA A 611 -5.94 7.02 4.00
CA ALA A 611 -4.74 6.20 4.00
C ALA A 611 -4.59 5.40 5.30
N ARG A 612 -4.83 6.05 6.45
CA ARG A 612 -4.80 5.35 7.75
C ARG A 612 -5.82 4.22 7.83
N LYS A 613 -7.04 4.42 7.28
CA LYS A 613 -8.05 3.36 7.22
C LYS A 613 -7.55 2.14 6.46
N VAL A 614 -6.85 2.34 5.33
CA VAL A 614 -6.27 1.25 4.52
C VAL A 614 -5.12 0.57 5.27
N VAL A 615 -4.21 1.34 5.84
CA VAL A 615 -3.03 0.81 6.55
C VAL A 615 -3.44 0.01 7.78
N ASP A 616 -4.44 0.50 8.53
CA ASP A 616 -4.94 -0.14 9.74
C ASP A 616 -5.95 -1.29 9.45
N ALA A 617 -6.31 -1.52 8.16
CA ALA A 617 -7.22 -2.60 7.78
C ALA A 617 -6.60 -3.97 8.07
N GLN A 618 -7.39 -4.89 8.58
CA GLN A 618 -6.94 -6.25 8.81
C GLN A 618 -6.97 -7.04 7.49
N ALA A 619 -5.85 -7.65 7.13
CA ALA A 619 -5.82 -8.57 6.00
C ALA A 619 -6.74 -9.77 6.29
N PRO A 620 -7.37 -10.36 5.27
CA PRO A 620 -8.14 -11.58 5.41
C PRO A 620 -7.31 -12.69 6.03
N ARG A 621 -7.98 -13.61 6.68
CA ARG A 621 -7.30 -14.75 7.29
C ARG A 621 -6.80 -15.70 6.23
N PRO A 622 -5.58 -16.25 6.39
CA PRO A 622 -5.03 -17.20 5.45
C PRO A 622 -5.90 -18.48 5.41
N ALA A 623 -6.01 -19.11 4.25
CA ALA A 623 -6.72 -20.38 4.08
C ALA A 623 -6.14 -21.48 4.99
N PRO A 624 -6.90 -22.56 5.32
CA PRO A 624 -6.40 -23.67 6.13
C PRO A 624 -5.13 -24.27 5.52
N ALA A 625 -4.24 -24.71 6.41
CA ALA A 625 -2.99 -25.35 5.98
C ALA A 625 -3.21 -26.78 5.46
N HIS A 626 -4.31 -27.42 5.82
CA HIS A 626 -4.59 -28.81 5.53
C HIS A 626 -5.91 -28.98 4.77
N GLU A 627 -5.94 -29.89 3.83
CA GLU A 627 -7.15 -30.34 3.16
C GLU A 627 -7.81 -31.46 3.98
N TRP A 628 -8.51 -31.09 5.06
CA TRP A 628 -9.10 -32.03 6.01
C TRP A 628 -9.99 -33.10 5.37
N HIS A 629 -10.67 -32.77 4.26
CA HIS A 629 -11.53 -33.69 3.54
C HIS A 629 -10.77 -34.80 2.80
N ALA A 630 -9.50 -34.56 2.46
CA ALA A 630 -8.66 -35.53 1.78
C ALA A 630 -7.91 -36.46 2.76
N MET A 631 -7.90 -36.15 4.05
CA MET A 631 -7.15 -36.86 5.08
C MET A 631 -8.00 -37.94 5.74
N SER A 632 -7.37 -39.09 6.11
CA SER A 632 -8.01 -40.06 6.96
C SER A 632 -8.25 -39.55 8.38
N VAL A 633 -9.17 -40.14 9.10
CA VAL A 633 -9.50 -39.76 10.49
C VAL A 633 -8.24 -39.77 11.39
N GLU A 634 -7.36 -40.78 11.22
CA GLU A 634 -6.12 -40.88 11.97
C GLU A 634 -5.13 -39.75 11.65
N GLN A 635 -5.01 -39.41 10.37
CA GLN A 635 -4.17 -38.29 9.92
C GLN A 635 -4.67 -36.95 10.49
N VAL A 636 -6.00 -36.74 10.47
CA VAL A 636 -6.61 -35.52 11.02
C VAL A 636 -6.36 -35.43 12.52
N ARG A 637 -6.58 -36.52 13.27
CA ARG A 637 -6.32 -36.57 14.73
C ARG A 637 -4.85 -36.33 15.06
N LYS A 638 -3.92 -36.79 14.22
CA LYS A 638 -2.48 -36.58 14.42
C LYS A 638 -2.04 -35.15 14.09
N ALA A 639 -2.70 -34.52 13.12
CA ALA A 639 -2.38 -33.14 12.71
C ALA A 639 -2.99 -32.07 13.63
N LEU A 640 -4.06 -32.40 14.36
CA LEU A 640 -4.70 -31.50 15.31
C LEU A 640 -4.08 -31.68 16.71
N PRO A 641 -3.95 -30.57 17.48
CA PRO A 641 -3.47 -30.64 18.86
C PRO A 641 -4.44 -31.50 19.71
N SER A 642 -3.89 -32.44 20.50
CA SER A 642 -4.72 -33.26 21.36
C SER A 642 -5.38 -32.41 22.46
N PRO A 643 -6.61 -32.75 22.88
CA PRO A 643 -7.33 -32.01 23.93
C PRO A 643 -6.53 -31.86 25.24
N ASP A 644 -5.67 -32.83 25.56
CA ASP A 644 -4.82 -32.84 26.77
C ASP A 644 -3.62 -31.87 26.69
N GLU A 645 -3.08 -31.59 25.50
CA GLU A 645 -2.01 -30.62 25.33
C GLU A 645 -2.46 -29.17 25.48
N GLN A 646 -3.75 -28.91 25.34
CA GLN A 646 -4.35 -27.58 25.44
C GLN A 646 -4.81 -27.22 26.86
N ALA A 647 -4.66 -28.13 27.85
CA ALA A 647 -4.89 -27.78 29.24
C ALA A 647 -3.88 -26.68 29.64
N PRO A 648 -4.31 -25.58 30.29
CA PRO A 648 -3.38 -24.57 30.74
C PRO A 648 -2.36 -25.25 31.64
N ALA A 649 -1.07 -25.13 31.27
CA ALA A 649 0.03 -25.67 32.06
C ALA A 649 -0.22 -25.32 33.54
N LYS A 650 -0.45 -26.31 34.40
CA LYS A 650 -0.61 -26.09 35.81
C LYS A 650 0.64 -25.36 36.29
N ALA A 651 0.44 -24.08 36.65
CA ALA A 651 1.52 -23.30 37.22
C ALA A 651 2.17 -24.11 38.35
N PRO A 652 3.50 -24.20 38.42
CA PRO A 652 4.18 -24.93 39.50
C PRO A 652 3.67 -24.39 40.83
N PRO A 653 3.44 -25.26 41.85
CA PRO A 653 2.93 -24.84 43.13
C PRO A 653 3.88 -23.83 43.76
N SER A 654 3.44 -22.58 43.81
CA SER A 654 4.16 -21.50 44.49
C SER A 654 4.20 -21.78 46.00
N PRO A 655 5.37 -21.73 46.65
CA PRO A 655 5.51 -22.04 48.09
C PRO A 655 5.00 -20.94 49.02
N TYR A 656 4.27 -19.96 48.58
CA TYR A 656 3.72 -18.90 49.42
C TYR A 656 2.18 -18.94 49.50
N PRO A 657 1.58 -18.63 50.63
CA PRO A 657 0.13 -18.76 50.82
C PRO A 657 -0.65 -17.73 50.02
N ALA A 658 -1.08 -18.14 48.85
CA ALA A 658 -1.77 -17.31 47.82
C ALA A 658 -3.19 -16.86 48.22
N ARG A 659 -3.70 -17.27 49.41
CA ARG A 659 -5.09 -16.95 49.82
C ARG A 659 -5.34 -15.50 50.24
N ALA A 660 -4.31 -14.78 50.72
CA ALA A 660 -4.48 -13.38 51.12
C ALA A 660 -4.36 -12.37 49.96
N LEU A 661 -3.67 -12.74 48.87
CA LEU A 661 -3.49 -11.87 47.69
C LEU A 661 -4.59 -12.05 46.63
N ALA A 662 -5.26 -13.21 46.59
CA ALA A 662 -6.32 -13.47 45.61
C ALA A 662 -7.57 -12.60 45.84
N GLY A 663 -7.89 -12.28 47.08
CA GLY A 663 -9.00 -11.37 47.43
C GLY A 663 -8.74 -9.93 46.99
N GLY A 664 -7.49 -9.46 47.10
CA GLY A 664 -7.09 -8.11 46.68
C GLY A 664 -7.02 -7.93 45.17
N LEU A 665 -6.59 -8.98 44.44
CA LEU A 665 -6.49 -8.94 42.97
C LEU A 665 -7.86 -9.02 42.25
N HIS A 666 -8.84 -9.72 42.86
CA HIS A 666 -10.22 -9.74 42.33
C HIS A 666 -10.92 -8.40 42.52
N THR A 667 -10.69 -7.69 43.60
CA THR A 667 -11.21 -6.33 43.82
C THR A 667 -10.46 -5.31 42.98
N ALA A 668 -9.15 -5.44 42.79
CA ALA A 668 -8.36 -4.59 41.90
C ALA A 668 -8.74 -4.82 40.42
N LYS A 669 -8.97 -6.06 39.98
CA LYS A 669 -9.47 -6.34 38.64
C LYS A 669 -10.89 -5.79 38.39
N ARG A 670 -11.79 -5.90 39.38
CA ARG A 670 -13.13 -5.27 39.27
C ARG A 670 -13.04 -3.75 39.28
N GLY A 671 -12.21 -3.15 40.14
CA GLY A 671 -11.96 -1.71 40.13
C GLY A 671 -11.35 -1.21 38.83
N ALA A 672 -10.38 -1.93 38.27
CA ALA A 672 -9.80 -1.62 36.97
C ALA A 672 -10.79 -1.78 35.81
N GLN A 673 -11.67 -2.77 35.84
CA GLN A 673 -12.73 -2.93 34.86
C GLN A 673 -13.79 -1.82 34.93
N ILE A 674 -14.10 -1.31 36.10
CA ILE A 674 -15.04 -0.19 36.31
C ILE A 674 -14.43 1.14 35.84
N THR A 675 -13.13 1.34 35.97
CA THR A 675 -12.42 2.54 35.50
C THR A 675 -12.05 2.47 34.01
N GLN A 676 -11.91 1.28 33.43
CA GLN A 676 -11.63 1.10 32.00
C GLN A 676 -12.90 1.16 31.14
N ALA A 677 -14.06 0.83 31.65
CA ALA A 677 -15.32 0.89 30.91
C ALA A 677 -15.64 2.26 30.32
N PRO A 678 -15.51 3.40 31.04
CA PRO A 678 -15.74 4.72 30.46
C PRO A 678 -14.63 5.12 29.48
N LEU A 679 -13.37 4.70 29.71
CA LEU A 679 -12.27 4.95 28.79
C LEU A 679 -12.43 4.16 27.47
N ASN A 680 -12.85 2.91 27.55
CA ASN A 680 -13.17 2.10 26.37
C ASN A 680 -14.39 2.64 25.61
N ALA A 681 -15.42 3.08 26.32
CA ALA A 681 -16.58 3.73 25.71
C ALA A 681 -16.19 5.06 25.04
N LEU A 682 -15.34 5.86 25.68
CA LEU A 682 -14.81 7.10 25.10
C LEU A 682 -13.94 6.80 23.88
N TRP A 683 -13.11 5.76 23.94
CA TRP A 683 -12.28 5.34 22.81
C TRP A 683 -13.12 4.78 21.66
N GLN A 684 -14.15 4.00 21.91
CA GLN A 684 -15.11 3.53 20.92
C GLN A 684 -15.90 4.70 20.31
N LEU A 685 -16.31 5.66 21.13
CA LEU A 685 -16.98 6.87 20.67
C LEU A 685 -16.04 7.72 19.78
N THR A 686 -14.79 7.90 20.17
CA THR A 686 -13.79 8.60 19.33
C THR A 686 -13.50 7.86 18.04
N LYS A 687 -13.48 6.53 18.06
CA LYS A 687 -13.34 5.70 16.85
C LYS A 687 -14.56 5.83 15.92
N ALA A 688 -15.77 5.83 16.48
CA ALA A 688 -17.01 6.02 15.73
C ALA A 688 -17.13 7.45 15.20
N MET A 689 -16.77 8.48 15.99
CA MET A 689 -16.69 9.86 15.52
C MET A 689 -15.66 10.03 14.41
N ARG A 690 -14.53 9.33 14.50
CA ARG A 690 -13.51 9.33 13.44
C ARG A 690 -14.00 8.71 12.13
N ALA A 691 -14.84 7.67 12.22
CA ALA A 691 -15.50 7.08 11.07
C ALA A 691 -16.52 8.04 10.43
N GLU A 692 -17.26 8.77 11.25
CA GLU A 692 -18.24 9.76 10.82
C GLU A 692 -17.58 10.99 10.17
N LEU A 693 -16.44 11.44 10.71
CA LEU A 693 -15.63 12.50 10.11
C LEU A 693 -15.03 12.11 8.74
N SER A 694 -15.02 10.83 8.42
CA SER A 694 -14.64 10.33 7.08
C SER A 694 -15.83 10.31 6.09
N ASP A 695 -17.04 10.67 6.50
CA ASP A 695 -18.19 10.83 5.63
C ASP A 695 -17.98 12.00 4.66
N PRO A 696 -18.29 11.86 3.36
CA PRO A 696 -18.09 12.90 2.35
C PRO A 696 -18.87 14.21 2.65
N LEU A 697 -19.95 14.17 3.41
CA LEU A 697 -20.74 15.36 3.78
C LEU A 697 -20.10 16.19 4.90
N THR A 698 -19.33 15.58 5.77
CA THR A 698 -18.71 16.27 6.93
C THR A 698 -17.70 17.35 6.54
N PRO A 699 -16.82 17.16 5.54
CA PRO A 699 -15.94 18.24 5.06
C PRO A 699 -16.70 19.41 4.43
N MET A 700 -17.82 19.17 3.75
CA MET A 700 -18.68 20.23 3.18
C MET A 700 -19.34 21.05 4.28
N LEU A 701 -19.86 20.41 5.31
CA LEU A 701 -20.47 21.09 6.46
C LEU A 701 -19.45 21.83 7.31
N ALA A 702 -18.24 21.28 7.47
CA ALA A 702 -17.12 21.95 8.13
C ALA A 702 -16.67 23.20 7.34
N LEU A 703 -16.67 23.14 6.00
CA LEU A 703 -16.44 24.31 5.13
C LEU A 703 -17.52 25.38 5.33
N GLY A 704 -18.80 24.97 5.47
CA GLY A 704 -19.92 25.86 5.77
C GLY A 704 -19.76 26.56 7.12
N ALA A 705 -19.38 25.82 8.16
CA ALA A 705 -19.12 26.36 9.51
C ALA A 705 -17.94 27.36 9.51
N MET A 706 -16.87 27.04 8.79
CA MET A 706 -15.73 27.92 8.64
C MET A 706 -16.06 29.17 7.80
N ALA A 707 -16.90 29.02 6.80
CA ALA A 707 -17.41 30.15 6.02
C ALA A 707 -18.20 31.12 6.91
N SER A 708 -19.07 30.63 7.78
CA SER A 708 -19.80 31.44 8.76
C SER A 708 -18.87 32.15 9.74
N ALA A 709 -17.81 31.50 10.21
CA ALA A 709 -16.77 32.12 11.05
C ALA A 709 -16.02 33.24 10.34
N VAL A 710 -15.75 33.09 9.06
CA VAL A 710 -15.05 34.06 8.22
C VAL A 710 -15.92 35.27 7.87
N LEU A 711 -17.25 35.04 7.69
CA LEU A 711 -18.25 36.08 7.38
C LEU A 711 -18.54 37.03 8.56
N GLY A 712 -17.87 36.81 9.71
CA GLY A 712 -17.86 37.77 10.81
C GLY A 712 -18.91 37.54 11.90
N SER A 713 -19.55 36.36 11.91
CA SER A 713 -20.39 35.95 13.02
C SER A 713 -19.75 34.77 13.76
N PRO A 714 -18.89 35.02 14.76
CA PRO A 714 -18.27 33.94 15.55
C PRO A 714 -19.34 33.11 16.29
N VAL A 715 -20.49 33.70 16.59
CA VAL A 715 -21.61 33.03 17.25
C VAL A 715 -22.22 31.98 16.31
N ASP A 716 -22.41 32.30 15.02
CA ASP A 716 -22.96 31.33 14.04
C ASP A 716 -21.97 30.20 13.76
N ALA A 717 -20.67 30.51 13.72
CA ALA A 717 -19.65 29.49 13.57
C ALA A 717 -19.62 28.49 14.75
N VAL A 718 -19.73 29.00 15.99
CA VAL A 718 -19.84 28.18 17.20
C VAL A 718 -21.12 27.39 17.19
N MET A 719 -22.24 28.00 16.77
CA MET A 719 -23.52 27.32 16.68
C MET A 719 -23.50 26.21 15.61
N VAL A 720 -23.02 26.47 14.41
CA VAL A 720 -22.89 25.44 13.35
C VAL A 720 -21.89 24.36 13.76
N GLY A 721 -20.76 24.74 14.34
CA GLY A 721 -19.78 23.80 14.88
C GLY A 721 -20.33 22.91 16.01
N SER A 722 -21.16 23.48 16.89
CA SER A 722 -21.80 22.73 17.97
C SER A 722 -22.89 21.79 17.46
N VAL A 723 -23.67 22.23 16.48
CA VAL A 723 -24.69 21.39 15.81
C VAL A 723 -24.01 20.23 15.08
N LEU A 724 -22.93 20.47 14.33
CA LEU A 724 -22.14 19.43 13.66
C LEU A 724 -21.59 18.43 14.65
N THR A 725 -20.96 18.92 15.73
CA THR A 725 -20.40 18.05 16.77
C THR A 725 -21.50 17.26 17.47
N GLY A 726 -22.60 17.89 17.80
CA GLY A 726 -23.78 17.24 18.41
C GLY A 726 -24.37 16.19 17.48
N ASN A 727 -24.54 16.47 16.20
CA ASN A 727 -25.04 15.53 15.21
C ASN A 727 -24.08 14.32 15.03
N SER A 728 -22.78 14.57 14.94
CA SER A 728 -21.78 13.50 14.83
C SER A 728 -21.77 12.62 16.09
N ILE A 729 -21.91 13.18 17.27
CA ILE A 729 -22.03 12.41 18.53
C ILE A 729 -23.32 11.59 18.55
N LEU A 730 -24.42 12.17 18.10
CA LEU A 730 -25.72 11.50 18.03
C LEU A 730 -25.67 10.34 17.03
N ALA A 731 -25.17 10.56 15.82
CA ALA A 731 -25.02 9.56 14.77
C ALA A 731 -24.08 8.41 15.23
N ALA A 732 -22.93 8.75 15.78
CA ALA A 732 -22.00 7.78 16.35
C ALA A 732 -22.63 6.95 17.48
N SER A 733 -23.41 7.59 18.36
CA SER A 733 -24.10 6.89 19.46
C SER A 733 -25.21 5.99 18.96
N GLN A 734 -25.95 6.38 17.95
CA GLN A 734 -27.00 5.57 17.30
C GLN A 734 -26.39 4.34 16.61
N ARG A 735 -25.28 4.52 15.90
CA ARG A 735 -24.54 3.44 15.25
C ARG A 735 -24.01 2.42 16.26
N LEU A 736 -23.35 2.88 17.31
CA LEU A 736 -22.87 2.00 18.39
C LEU A 736 -24.02 1.24 19.09
N ARG A 737 -25.18 1.88 19.28
CA ARG A 737 -26.37 1.20 19.82
C ARG A 737 -26.93 0.17 18.85
N ALA A 738 -26.97 0.48 17.54
CA ALA A 738 -27.40 -0.46 16.52
C ALA A 738 -26.45 -1.67 16.43
N GLU A 739 -25.13 -1.43 16.38
CA GLU A 739 -24.12 -2.49 16.38
C GLU A 739 -24.18 -3.34 17.66
N SER A 740 -24.36 -2.73 18.83
CA SER A 740 -24.49 -3.47 20.08
C SER A 740 -25.77 -4.29 20.19
N ARG A 741 -26.88 -3.81 19.60
CA ARG A 741 -28.14 -4.58 19.51
C ARG A 741 -27.98 -5.75 18.53
N LEU A 742 -27.38 -5.50 17.36
CA LEU A 742 -27.13 -6.54 16.37
C LEU A 742 -26.22 -7.64 16.96
N ASN A 743 -25.12 -7.25 17.61
CA ASN A 743 -24.21 -8.18 18.26
C ASN A 743 -24.87 -8.99 19.39
N ARG A 744 -25.82 -8.39 20.14
CA ARG A 744 -26.59 -9.14 21.14
C ARG A 744 -27.55 -10.14 20.50
N LEU A 745 -28.21 -9.79 19.41
CA LEU A 745 -29.09 -10.69 18.67
C LEU A 745 -28.29 -11.85 18.06
N LEU A 746 -27.14 -11.56 17.45
CA LEU A 746 -26.23 -12.57 16.92
C LEU A 746 -25.67 -13.49 18.02
N ALA A 747 -25.32 -12.93 19.18
CA ALA A 747 -24.86 -13.71 20.33
C ALA A 747 -25.95 -14.64 20.93
N GLN A 748 -27.23 -14.29 20.76
CA GLN A 748 -28.34 -15.15 21.18
C GLN A 748 -28.62 -16.30 20.21
N GLN A 749 -28.09 -16.23 18.96
CA GLN A 749 -28.24 -17.26 17.94
C GLN A 749 -27.09 -18.27 17.91
N ILE A 750 -26.09 -18.13 18.83
CA ILE A 750 -24.97 -19.09 18.88
C ILE A 750 -25.51 -20.43 19.36
N PRO A 751 -25.43 -21.50 18.54
CA PRO A 751 -25.94 -22.80 18.91
C PRO A 751 -25.13 -23.41 20.06
N PRO A 752 -25.75 -24.10 20.99
CA PRO A 752 -25.02 -24.92 21.97
C PRO A 752 -24.30 -26.06 21.26
N ALA A 753 -23.10 -26.38 21.67
CA ALA A 753 -22.29 -27.46 21.13
C ALA A 753 -22.19 -28.58 22.19
N ARG A 754 -22.38 -29.82 21.76
CA ARG A 754 -22.21 -31.01 22.62
C ARG A 754 -20.81 -31.57 22.42
N LYS A 755 -19.92 -31.28 23.34
CA LYS A 755 -18.53 -31.77 23.36
C LYS A 755 -18.48 -33.18 24.00
N VAL A 756 -17.77 -34.09 23.35
CA VAL A 756 -17.54 -35.47 23.80
C VAL A 756 -16.16 -35.53 24.45
N LEU A 757 -16.13 -36.01 25.71
CA LEU A 757 -14.90 -36.25 26.45
C LEU A 757 -14.75 -37.75 26.72
N ALA A 758 -13.49 -38.23 26.73
CA ALA A 758 -13.21 -39.59 27.18
C ALA A 758 -13.53 -39.72 28.69
N GLY A 759 -14.47 -40.60 29.01
CA GLY A 759 -14.79 -40.94 30.40
C GLY A 759 -13.80 -41.93 31.01
N ALA A 760 -13.72 -42.00 32.35
CA ALA A 760 -12.83 -42.91 33.06
C ALA A 760 -13.16 -44.42 32.86
N ASP A 761 -14.38 -44.74 32.39
CA ASP A 761 -14.90 -46.09 32.17
C ASP A 761 -15.14 -46.40 30.69
N ASP A 762 -14.41 -45.77 29.79
CA ASP A 762 -14.55 -45.92 28.34
C ASP A 762 -15.94 -45.53 27.76
N GLN A 763 -16.78 -44.90 28.61
CA GLN A 763 -18.07 -44.36 28.16
C GLN A 763 -17.93 -42.88 27.80
N PRO A 764 -18.48 -42.46 26.64
CA PRO A 764 -18.41 -41.03 26.22
C PRO A 764 -19.21 -40.15 27.21
N ARG A 765 -18.54 -39.09 27.70
CA ARG A 765 -19.19 -38.10 28.55
C ARG A 765 -19.49 -36.86 27.74
N TYR A 766 -20.73 -36.42 27.72
CA TYR A 766 -21.21 -35.27 27.00
C TYR A 766 -21.26 -34.03 27.89
N ILE A 767 -20.73 -32.93 27.42
CA ILE A 767 -20.79 -31.61 28.06
C ILE A 767 -21.32 -30.59 27.06
N GLU A 768 -22.35 -29.84 27.45
CA GLU A 768 -22.82 -28.70 26.65
C GLU A 768 -21.87 -27.51 26.89
N VAL A 769 -21.33 -26.98 25.81
CA VAL A 769 -20.47 -25.80 25.75
C VAL A 769 -21.00 -24.84 24.70
N ARG A 770 -20.60 -23.56 24.73
CA ARG A 770 -20.91 -22.64 23.67
C ARG A 770 -19.96 -22.89 22.46
N ALA A 771 -20.45 -22.68 21.26
CA ALA A 771 -19.62 -22.84 20.05
C ALA A 771 -18.31 -22.03 20.10
N GLU A 772 -18.31 -20.87 20.79
CA GLU A 772 -17.11 -20.05 21.01
C GLU A 772 -16.05 -20.67 21.92
N GLU A 773 -16.42 -21.67 22.71
CA GLU A 773 -15.53 -22.37 23.64
C GLU A 773 -14.87 -23.59 23.00
N LEU A 774 -15.35 -24.00 21.83
CA LEU A 774 -14.76 -25.08 21.05
C LEU A 774 -13.35 -24.71 20.54
N ARG A 775 -12.51 -25.72 20.38
CA ARG A 775 -11.17 -25.59 19.85
C ARG A 775 -10.93 -26.64 18.76
N PRO A 776 -10.06 -26.37 17.78
CA PRO A 776 -9.61 -27.40 16.85
C PRO A 776 -9.05 -28.61 17.61
N GLY A 777 -9.49 -29.82 17.27
CA GLY A 777 -9.15 -31.06 17.96
C GLY A 777 -10.22 -31.54 18.98
N ASP A 778 -11.17 -30.70 19.36
CA ASP A 778 -12.31 -31.14 20.17
C ASP A 778 -13.20 -32.09 19.37
N ILE A 779 -13.80 -33.05 20.09
CA ILE A 779 -14.78 -33.95 19.50
C ILE A 779 -16.18 -33.46 19.84
N ILE A 780 -17.04 -33.33 18.84
CA ILE A 780 -18.42 -32.91 18.98
C ILE A 780 -19.38 -33.99 18.46
N GLU A 781 -20.56 -34.05 19.06
CA GLU A 781 -21.70 -34.81 18.54
C GLU A 781 -22.78 -33.83 18.07
N VAL A 782 -23.30 -34.05 16.86
CA VAL A 782 -24.44 -33.32 16.32
C VAL A 782 -25.57 -34.28 15.96
N ARG A 783 -26.81 -33.87 16.22
CA ARG A 783 -28.02 -34.69 16.05
C ARG A 783 -29.02 -33.99 15.15
N THR A 784 -30.05 -34.73 14.76
CA THR A 784 -31.17 -34.22 13.94
C THR A 784 -31.72 -32.91 14.47
N HIS A 785 -31.95 -31.94 13.59
CA HIS A 785 -32.41 -30.57 13.83
C HIS A 785 -31.43 -29.67 14.63
N GLU A 786 -30.19 -30.09 14.83
CA GLU A 786 -29.18 -29.24 15.42
C GLU A 786 -28.39 -28.50 14.32
N VAL A 787 -27.96 -27.26 14.63
CA VAL A 787 -27.06 -26.49 13.78
C VAL A 787 -25.63 -26.88 14.12
N VAL A 788 -24.84 -27.15 13.10
CA VAL A 788 -23.42 -27.48 13.24
C VAL A 788 -22.66 -26.28 13.82
N PRO A 789 -21.98 -26.43 15.00
CA PRO A 789 -21.39 -25.31 15.71
C PRO A 789 -20.02 -24.86 15.19
N ALA A 790 -19.34 -25.71 14.45
CA ALA A 790 -17.98 -25.51 13.95
C ALA A 790 -17.70 -26.35 12.70
N ASP A 791 -16.70 -26.00 11.91
CA ASP A 791 -16.26 -26.90 10.84
C ASP A 791 -15.59 -28.12 11.47
N ALA A 792 -16.02 -29.32 11.05
CA ALA A 792 -15.57 -30.56 11.64
C ALA A 792 -15.45 -31.69 10.63
N ARG A 793 -14.53 -32.61 10.89
CA ARG A 793 -14.31 -33.85 10.11
C ARG A 793 -15.10 -34.99 10.74
N VAL A 794 -16.02 -35.62 10.01
CA VAL A 794 -16.80 -36.74 10.47
C VAL A 794 -15.89 -37.91 10.82
N ILE A 795 -16.09 -38.51 11.98
CA ILE A 795 -15.38 -39.70 12.48
C ILE A 795 -16.31 -40.91 12.66
N GLU A 796 -17.58 -40.64 13.02
CA GLU A 796 -18.64 -41.68 13.10
C GLU A 796 -19.93 -41.04 12.60
N GLU A 797 -20.75 -41.79 11.91
CA GLU A 797 -22.03 -41.34 11.41
C GLU A 797 -23.07 -42.44 11.44
N VAL A 798 -24.34 -42.09 11.59
CA VAL A 798 -25.50 -42.95 11.49
C VAL A 798 -26.59 -42.22 10.70
N ASP A 799 -26.72 -42.58 9.41
CA ASP A 799 -27.71 -42.05 8.48
C ASP A 799 -27.81 -40.48 8.46
N VAL A 800 -26.66 -39.81 8.43
CA VAL A 800 -26.60 -38.34 8.54
C VAL A 800 -26.81 -37.67 7.19
N GLU A 801 -27.80 -36.79 7.17
CA GLU A 801 -28.01 -35.83 6.10
C GLU A 801 -27.97 -34.43 6.64
N VAL A 802 -27.33 -33.53 5.89
CA VAL A 802 -27.12 -32.13 6.26
C VAL A 802 -27.60 -31.19 5.17
N ASP A 803 -28.38 -30.20 5.54
CA ASP A 803 -28.72 -29.07 4.66
C ASP A 803 -27.58 -28.06 4.65
N GLU A 804 -26.93 -27.97 3.51
CA GLU A 804 -25.79 -27.05 3.24
C GLU A 804 -26.19 -25.88 2.33
N SER A 805 -27.47 -25.66 2.12
CA SER A 805 -28.00 -24.65 1.19
C SER A 805 -27.49 -23.23 1.51
N ALA A 806 -27.32 -22.91 2.78
CA ALA A 806 -26.79 -21.61 3.23
C ALA A 806 -25.33 -21.36 2.78
N LEU A 807 -24.55 -22.42 2.58
CA LEU A 807 -23.13 -22.34 2.21
C LEU A 807 -22.93 -22.56 0.70
N THR A 808 -23.63 -23.54 0.12
CA THR A 808 -23.42 -24.00 -1.26
C THR A 808 -24.42 -23.43 -2.25
N GLY A 809 -25.58 -22.96 -1.77
CA GLY A 809 -26.72 -22.56 -2.59
C GLY A 809 -27.54 -23.73 -3.14
N GLU A 810 -27.15 -24.98 -2.90
CA GLU A 810 -27.87 -26.21 -3.32
C GLU A 810 -28.99 -26.53 -2.32
N SER A 811 -30.21 -26.72 -2.79
CA SER A 811 -31.39 -26.95 -1.93
C SER A 811 -31.59 -28.41 -1.48
N LEU A 812 -30.74 -29.34 -1.92
CA LEU A 812 -30.82 -30.74 -1.54
C LEU A 812 -29.92 -31.04 -0.33
N SER A 813 -30.43 -31.89 0.60
CA SER A 813 -29.61 -32.38 1.71
C SER A 813 -28.50 -33.31 1.18
N VAL A 814 -27.34 -33.23 1.82
CA VAL A 814 -26.13 -33.98 1.46
C VAL A 814 -25.92 -35.11 2.48
N THR A 815 -25.89 -36.36 2.03
CA THR A 815 -25.53 -37.51 2.87
C THR A 815 -24.05 -37.43 3.23
N LYS A 816 -23.75 -37.57 4.53
CA LYS A 816 -22.38 -37.53 5.05
C LYS A 816 -21.79 -38.92 5.16
N GLN A 817 -20.48 -39.02 5.17
CA GLN A 817 -19.71 -40.29 5.23
C GLN A 817 -18.41 -40.10 6.01
N VAL A 818 -17.84 -41.18 6.50
CA VAL A 818 -16.54 -41.15 7.23
C VAL A 818 -15.36 -41.21 6.27
N GLU A 819 -15.51 -41.89 5.10
CA GLU A 819 -14.43 -42.03 4.11
C GLU A 819 -13.95 -40.67 3.59
N PRO A 820 -12.62 -40.50 3.40
CA PRO A 820 -12.08 -39.29 2.80
C PRO A 820 -12.65 -39.05 1.38
N THR A 821 -12.82 -37.77 1.06
CA THR A 821 -13.27 -37.33 -0.27
C THR A 821 -12.18 -36.47 -0.93
N PRO A 822 -11.07 -37.08 -1.37
CA PRO A 822 -9.96 -36.34 -1.94
C PRO A 822 -10.28 -35.79 -3.35
N GLY A 823 -9.76 -34.60 -3.65
CA GLY A 823 -9.83 -34.03 -5.00
C GLY A 823 -11.21 -33.58 -5.46
N VAL A 824 -12.16 -33.37 -4.54
CA VAL A 824 -13.54 -32.95 -4.83
C VAL A 824 -13.77 -31.49 -4.42
N ASP A 825 -14.72 -30.85 -5.10
CA ASP A 825 -15.15 -29.49 -4.76
C ASP A 825 -15.90 -29.43 -3.42
N LEU A 826 -16.10 -28.20 -2.89
CA LEU A 826 -16.72 -27.97 -1.57
C LEU A 826 -18.05 -28.73 -1.39
N ILE A 827 -18.89 -28.72 -2.41
CA ILE A 827 -20.23 -29.34 -2.41
C ILE A 827 -20.14 -30.88 -2.26
N GLU A 828 -19.09 -31.51 -2.77
CA GLU A 828 -18.90 -32.96 -2.76
C GLU A 828 -18.10 -33.47 -1.55
N ARG A 829 -17.69 -32.60 -0.62
CA ARG A 829 -16.93 -32.98 0.59
C ARG A 829 -17.81 -33.61 1.65
N ARG A 830 -18.32 -34.83 1.34
CA ARG A 830 -19.25 -35.56 2.20
C ARG A 830 -18.71 -35.92 3.58
N CYS A 831 -17.41 -35.95 3.77
CA CYS A 831 -16.79 -36.27 5.05
C CYS A 831 -16.59 -35.04 5.97
N MET A 832 -17.07 -33.89 5.57
CA MET A 832 -16.99 -32.64 6.37
C MET A 832 -18.36 -32.15 6.81
N LEU A 833 -18.40 -31.54 7.99
CA LEU A 833 -19.53 -30.73 8.48
C LEU A 833 -19.08 -29.28 8.52
N TYR A 834 -19.95 -28.37 8.14
CA TYR A 834 -19.64 -26.93 8.12
C TYR A 834 -20.49 -26.15 9.10
N ALA A 835 -19.88 -25.19 9.78
CA ALA A 835 -20.58 -24.30 10.72
C ALA A 835 -21.77 -23.61 10.05
N GLY A 836 -22.90 -23.49 10.79
CA GLY A 836 -24.11 -22.83 10.30
C GLY A 836 -25.03 -23.72 9.46
N THR A 837 -24.60 -24.93 9.07
CA THR A 837 -25.44 -25.92 8.34
C THR A 837 -26.32 -26.68 9.33
N THR A 838 -27.46 -27.26 8.88
CA THR A 838 -28.42 -27.92 9.74
C THR A 838 -28.48 -29.43 9.46
N VAL A 839 -28.38 -30.25 10.52
CA VAL A 839 -28.56 -31.69 10.41
C VAL A 839 -30.04 -32.00 10.18
N VAL A 840 -30.37 -32.59 9.04
CA VAL A 840 -31.75 -32.96 8.67
C VAL A 840 -32.16 -34.30 9.27
N SER A 841 -31.25 -35.26 9.24
CA SER A 841 -31.47 -36.61 9.81
C SER A 841 -30.18 -37.21 10.37
N GLY A 842 -30.29 -38.17 11.26
CA GLY A 842 -29.18 -38.97 11.79
C GLY A 842 -28.39 -38.29 12.90
N THR A 843 -27.21 -38.87 13.19
CA THR A 843 -26.28 -38.40 14.23
C THR A 843 -24.84 -38.56 13.73
N ALA A 844 -24.02 -37.54 13.91
CA ALA A 844 -22.60 -37.61 13.59
C ALA A 844 -21.74 -37.26 14.82
N VAL A 845 -20.61 -37.97 14.94
CA VAL A 845 -19.48 -37.56 15.79
C VAL A 845 -18.38 -37.06 14.89
N ALA A 846 -17.85 -35.89 15.19
CA ALA A 846 -16.86 -35.23 14.36
C ALA A 846 -15.78 -34.53 15.18
N VAL A 847 -14.57 -34.46 14.62
CA VAL A 847 -13.46 -33.69 15.19
C VAL A 847 -13.45 -32.27 14.60
N VAL A 848 -13.43 -31.27 15.48
CA VAL A 848 -13.44 -29.85 15.11
C VAL A 848 -12.13 -29.50 14.39
N THR A 849 -12.24 -28.95 13.21
CA THR A 849 -11.11 -28.50 12.37
C THR A 849 -10.94 -27.00 12.32
N ALA A 850 -12.04 -26.23 12.42
CA ALA A 850 -12.00 -24.78 12.49
C ALA A 850 -13.19 -24.24 13.31
N VAL A 851 -12.99 -23.13 14.02
CA VAL A 851 -13.96 -22.51 14.93
C VAL A 851 -14.12 -21.02 14.66
N GLY A 852 -15.28 -20.48 14.94
CA GLY A 852 -15.58 -19.06 14.90
C GLY A 852 -15.23 -18.41 13.56
N PRO A 853 -14.32 -17.42 13.56
CA PRO A 853 -14.01 -16.72 12.30
C PRO A 853 -13.19 -17.54 11.30
N ASP A 854 -12.63 -18.69 11.69
CA ASP A 854 -11.86 -19.57 10.80
C ASP A 854 -12.74 -20.58 10.05
N THR A 855 -14.04 -20.62 10.33
CA THR A 855 -15.01 -21.50 9.64
C THR A 855 -15.22 -21.06 8.18
N GLN A 856 -15.61 -22.01 7.33
CA GLN A 856 -15.82 -21.79 5.89
C GLN A 856 -16.92 -20.75 5.64
N GLU A 857 -18.01 -20.82 6.41
CA GLU A 857 -19.10 -19.83 6.34
C GLU A 857 -18.60 -18.40 6.61
N ARG A 858 -17.84 -18.19 7.69
CA ARG A 858 -17.33 -16.86 8.07
C ARG A 858 -16.31 -16.33 7.07
N ARG A 859 -15.47 -17.19 6.51
CA ARG A 859 -14.53 -16.81 5.47
C ARG A 859 -15.23 -16.39 4.19
N ALA A 860 -16.25 -17.14 3.78
CA ALA A 860 -17.08 -16.79 2.63
C ALA A 860 -17.78 -15.43 2.88
N ALA A 861 -18.33 -15.22 4.07
CA ALA A 861 -18.96 -13.97 4.47
C ALA A 861 -17.96 -12.80 4.53
N GLU A 862 -16.72 -13.00 4.98
CA GLU A 862 -15.67 -11.96 4.96
C GLU A 862 -15.29 -11.56 3.53
N LEU A 863 -15.25 -12.51 2.61
CA LEU A 863 -14.99 -12.25 1.20
C LEU A 863 -16.13 -11.43 0.55
N VAL A 864 -17.38 -11.65 0.96
CA VAL A 864 -18.57 -10.95 0.43
C VAL A 864 -18.85 -9.64 1.17
N SER A 865 -18.69 -9.57 2.49
CA SER A 865 -19.08 -8.41 3.31
C SER A 865 -18.21 -7.16 3.11
N GLY A 866 -17.07 -7.28 2.44
CA GLY A 866 -16.34 -6.11 1.94
C GLY A 866 -17.17 -5.22 1.01
N ASP A 867 -18.24 -5.74 0.42
CA ASP A 867 -19.08 -5.04 -0.55
C ASP A 867 -20.27 -4.28 0.09
N LEU A 868 -20.74 -4.70 1.27
CA LEU A 868 -21.94 -4.12 1.88
C LEU A 868 -21.70 -2.77 2.58
N SER A 869 -20.47 -2.40 2.88
CA SER A 869 -20.16 -1.09 3.49
C SER A 869 -20.09 0.07 2.48
N SER A 870 -20.04 -0.21 1.19
CA SER A 870 -19.95 0.80 0.12
C SER A 870 -21.30 1.09 -0.58
N VAL A 871 -22.31 0.27 -0.38
CA VAL A 871 -23.61 0.37 -1.10
C VAL A 871 -24.68 1.14 -0.32
N GLY A 872 -24.42 1.56 0.90
CA GLY A 872 -25.31 2.40 1.67
C GLY A 872 -25.33 3.85 1.18
N LEU A 873 -26.32 4.24 0.36
CA LEU A 873 -26.69 5.61 -0.04
C LEU A 873 -26.07 6.17 -1.35
N GLN A 874 -26.09 5.41 -2.43
CA GLN A 874 -25.97 5.99 -3.78
C GLN A 874 -27.04 5.43 -4.73
N HIS A 875 -28.31 5.55 -4.37
CA HIS A 875 -29.44 5.58 -5.30
C HIS A 875 -30.41 6.67 -4.90
#